data_abd48367ba4bd8a7a130a1c03117d4bd
#
_entry.id   abd48367ba4bd8a7a130a1c03117d4bd
#
_cell.length_a   1.000
_cell.length_b   1.000
_cell.length_c   1.000
_cell.angle_alpha   90.00
_cell.angle_beta   90.00
_cell.angle_gamma   90.00
#
_symmetry.space_group_name_H-M   'P 1'
#
loop_
_entity.id
_entity.type
_entity.pdbx_description
1 polymer ?
#
loop_
_entity_poly.entity_id
_entity_poly.type
_entity_poly.pdbx_seq_one_letter_code
_entity_poly.pdbx_strand_id
1 'polypeptide(L)'
;MLDNDAIIAMAGHEAFARGLVYARSGHVMGVGYDPETQVVTGRVRGSHREAYSTSVRLASDEPGAPRAHRGHCSCPVALDCKHAVAVLIVARTVEQVQQQIDRAPWERVLGRLVAAPDPVPPAARVPLGLEFEVQTLPGLRGYPGRRELRVRPLQRGRSGRWVRSGVSWDELDVSSGLHPPEQRELLLQLRSAAGPAARFVYPKTPWMTMNTVGGSIWSLLADAREIDLALIGPGLEQPPLEVVEEAAVVELEVNRAPQGGLQLQPALRVGAQPISLAAIGLLGEPAHGLFLSHPDDPLRLLRLESPLGHELRQLVLDSHPVRIPAADEDRFLSDYYPRLRRKASVVSHDPTVQLPEYVAPVLHLKASFRPEHRIRLDWSFRYRAGDSSRFFDLDASVDSRTVRDAAAERALVTGLPLPYRRMPQLAADGSGSPRTNAEYLPAAHALLADLDAVHFVEEVLPGLAKCGVEVELIGEVPDYRRLDDAPLVELSTSDDDGSDWFDLHIKVSVQGEVLPFDQLFVALSRGDDHLILDSGVYLELDRKEFSRLRTLIEEARALQEGDDTETLRISTYQASLWEELLQLGVVVEQADRWSKTVSGLMDATLVEPVDVPATLQAELRPYQLDGYRWLSFLYDHGLGGILADDMGLGKTLQALALICRCKLLRPDGGPFVVVAPTSVVPNWANEAARFAPHLRVVTVGASQAKSKQKLSELIAGADVVITSYTLLRIDFDGYQSARWAGMILDEAQFVKNHRAKTYQCARRLSAGFKLAITGTPLENSLMDLWSLLSIVAPGLFPHPDRFSEHYRKPIERGHDADLLAQLRRRIRPLMLRRTKDLVAADLPPKQEQVIEVVLEPKHLRLYQTYLQRERQKILGLIDDIDTNRFTILGSLTRLRQLSLDPSLVDEAHAGVPASKIDVLAEHLNEVVQEGHKALVFSQFTGFLHKIRKRLEVEGISYAYLDGSTRNRGAVVEEFRSGSASVFLISLKAGGFGLNLTEADYCYVLDPWWNPAAE
;
A
#
# COMPACT_ATOMS: atom_id res chain seq x y z
N MET A 1 -15.14 31.46 -0.75
CA MET A 1 -16.41 31.03 -1.43
C MET A 1 -16.39 29.53 -1.60
N LEU A 2 -17.48 28.83 -1.32
CA LEU A 2 -17.65 27.43 -1.69
C LEU A 2 -17.80 27.37 -3.22
N ASP A 3 -16.70 27.18 -3.95
CA ASP A 3 -16.70 27.03 -5.41
C ASP A 3 -16.92 25.57 -5.84
N ASN A 4 -17.07 25.34 -7.14
CA ASN A 4 -17.28 24.00 -7.65
C ASN A 4 -16.06 23.11 -7.42
N ASP A 5 -14.85 23.66 -7.46
CA ASP A 5 -13.61 22.90 -7.33
C ASP A 5 -13.44 22.39 -5.90
N ALA A 6 -13.82 23.17 -4.88
CA ALA A 6 -13.85 22.74 -3.49
C ALA A 6 -14.84 21.60 -3.23
N ILE A 7 -16.01 21.64 -3.87
CA ILE A 7 -17.02 20.57 -3.75
C ILE A 7 -16.60 19.31 -4.51
N ILE A 8 -15.96 19.45 -5.67
CA ILE A 8 -15.42 18.35 -6.46
C ILE A 8 -14.25 17.69 -5.73
N ALA A 9 -13.38 18.48 -5.10
CA ALA A 9 -12.28 17.95 -4.30
C ALA A 9 -12.75 17.07 -3.12
N MET A 10 -13.89 17.42 -2.50
CA MET A 10 -14.49 16.62 -1.43
C MET A 10 -15.12 15.31 -1.95
N ALA A 11 -15.94 15.37 -3.01
CA ALA A 11 -16.86 14.29 -3.37
C ALA A 11 -16.54 13.59 -4.70
N GLY A 12 -15.61 14.12 -5.48
CA GLY A 12 -15.28 13.63 -6.82
C GLY A 12 -16.26 14.06 -7.92
N HIS A 13 -15.80 13.98 -9.17
CA HIS A 13 -16.56 14.45 -10.34
C HIS A 13 -17.91 13.75 -10.53
N GLU A 14 -17.99 12.45 -10.28
CA GLU A 14 -19.21 11.67 -10.48
C GLU A 14 -20.30 12.02 -9.45
N ALA A 15 -19.94 12.12 -8.16
CA ALA A 15 -20.87 12.54 -7.13
C ALA A 15 -21.30 13.99 -7.30
N PHE A 16 -20.40 14.86 -7.80
CA PHE A 16 -20.71 16.25 -8.11
C PHE A 16 -21.74 16.36 -9.23
N ALA A 17 -21.55 15.67 -10.35
CA ALA A 17 -22.50 15.69 -11.48
C ALA A 17 -23.91 15.21 -11.06
N ARG A 18 -23.99 14.11 -10.29
CA ARG A 18 -25.26 13.60 -9.76
C ARG A 18 -25.87 14.54 -8.72
N GLY A 19 -25.07 15.17 -7.88
CA GLY A 19 -25.51 16.12 -6.86
C GLY A 19 -26.07 17.41 -7.47
N LEU A 20 -25.46 17.88 -8.56
CA LEU A 20 -25.94 19.05 -9.30
C LEU A 20 -27.34 18.81 -9.88
N VAL A 21 -27.61 17.60 -10.39
CA VAL A 21 -28.95 17.22 -10.86
C VAL A 21 -29.96 17.25 -9.70
N TYR A 22 -29.61 16.70 -8.54
CA TYR A 22 -30.48 16.69 -7.35
C TYR A 22 -30.78 18.09 -6.83
N ALA A 23 -29.79 19.00 -6.82
CA ALA A 23 -29.96 20.39 -6.45
C ALA A 23 -30.91 21.13 -7.41
N ARG A 24 -30.73 20.97 -8.73
CA ARG A 24 -31.57 21.62 -9.75
C ARG A 24 -32.99 21.06 -9.83
N SER A 25 -33.18 19.79 -9.50
CA SER A 25 -34.50 19.13 -9.53
C SER A 25 -35.32 19.32 -8.28
N GLY A 26 -34.92 20.23 -7.34
CA GLY A 26 -35.67 20.55 -6.15
C GLY A 26 -35.79 19.41 -5.11
N HIS A 27 -34.85 18.47 -5.09
CA HIS A 27 -34.82 17.37 -4.14
C HIS A 27 -34.34 17.79 -2.74
N VAL A 28 -33.67 18.94 -2.61
CA VAL A 28 -33.24 19.49 -1.33
C VAL A 28 -34.42 20.23 -0.67
N MET A 29 -34.85 19.72 0.46
CA MET A 29 -36.05 20.19 1.16
C MET A 29 -35.80 21.36 2.11
N GLY A 30 -34.56 21.59 2.49
CA GLY A 30 -34.12 22.68 3.36
C GLY A 30 -32.61 22.57 3.63
N VAL A 31 -32.01 23.73 3.86
CA VAL A 31 -30.58 23.87 4.16
C VAL A 31 -30.42 24.84 5.33
N GLY A 32 -29.60 24.50 6.30
CA GLY A 32 -29.20 25.32 7.43
C GLY A 32 -27.69 25.32 7.58
N TYR A 33 -27.16 26.36 8.19
CA TYR A 33 -25.74 26.48 8.54
C TYR A 33 -25.60 26.77 10.02
N ASP A 34 -24.82 25.97 10.72
CA ASP A 34 -24.45 26.20 12.11
C ASP A 34 -23.06 26.84 12.15
N PRO A 35 -22.93 28.11 12.54
CA PRO A 35 -21.68 28.84 12.58
C PRO A 35 -20.76 28.39 13.73
N GLU A 36 -21.26 27.68 14.77
CA GLU A 36 -20.45 27.18 15.90
C GLU A 36 -19.65 25.95 15.49
N THR A 37 -20.32 25.01 14.87
CA THR A 37 -19.74 23.76 14.43
C THR A 37 -19.18 23.84 13.01
N GLN A 38 -19.43 24.92 12.30
CA GLN A 38 -19.11 25.10 10.86
C GLN A 38 -19.69 23.99 9.99
N VAL A 39 -20.90 23.56 10.28
CA VAL A 39 -21.58 22.48 9.59
C VAL A 39 -22.77 23.01 8.79
N VAL A 40 -22.80 22.72 7.51
CA VAL A 40 -23.97 22.89 6.66
C VAL A 40 -24.81 21.63 6.76
N THR A 41 -26.08 21.77 7.15
CA THR A 41 -27.02 20.68 7.26
C THR A 41 -28.13 20.81 6.22
N GLY A 42 -28.73 19.68 5.82
CA GLY A 42 -29.86 19.68 4.90
C GLY A 42 -30.58 18.36 4.85
N ARG A 43 -31.83 18.41 4.32
CA ARG A 43 -32.64 17.21 4.06
C ARG A 43 -32.87 17.06 2.57
N VAL A 44 -32.58 15.86 2.01
CA VAL A 44 -32.65 15.58 0.57
C VAL A 44 -33.59 14.42 0.33
N ARG A 45 -34.59 14.60 -0.53
CA ARG A 45 -35.50 13.52 -0.94
C ARG A 45 -34.78 12.54 -1.82
N GLY A 46 -34.68 11.27 -1.40
CA GLY A 46 -34.11 10.17 -2.17
C GLY A 46 -35.04 9.68 -3.29
N SER A 47 -34.59 8.68 -4.04
CA SER A 47 -35.38 7.98 -5.06
C SER A 47 -36.52 7.12 -4.50
N HIS A 48 -36.47 6.76 -3.22
CA HIS A 48 -37.55 6.14 -2.46
C HIS A 48 -38.06 7.16 -1.45
N ARG A 49 -39.35 7.13 -1.11
CA ARG A 49 -40.14 8.15 -0.35
C ARG A 49 -39.51 8.73 0.92
N GLU A 50 -38.36 8.24 1.36
CA GLU A 50 -37.65 8.71 2.58
C GLU A 50 -36.72 9.88 2.26
N ALA A 51 -36.66 10.86 3.16
CA ALA A 51 -35.73 11.98 3.08
C ALA A 51 -34.47 11.68 3.89
N TYR A 52 -33.29 11.79 3.23
CA TYR A 52 -31.98 11.62 3.88
C TYR A 52 -31.56 12.91 4.59
N SER A 53 -31.05 12.77 5.79
CA SER A 53 -30.42 13.87 6.53
C SER A 53 -28.93 13.92 6.16
N THR A 54 -28.47 15.12 5.86
CA THR A 54 -27.10 15.33 5.37
C THR A 54 -26.46 16.47 6.16
N SER A 55 -25.20 16.32 6.53
CA SER A 55 -24.37 17.33 7.19
C SER A 55 -22.99 17.39 6.54
N VAL A 56 -22.49 18.58 6.26
CA VAL A 56 -21.16 18.78 5.67
C VAL A 56 -20.37 19.77 6.51
N ARG A 57 -19.23 19.37 7.01
CA ARG A 57 -18.32 20.24 7.75
C ARG A 57 -17.47 21.06 6.80
N LEU A 58 -17.35 22.34 7.09
CA LEU A 58 -16.46 23.26 6.40
C LEU A 58 -15.17 23.42 7.22
N ALA A 59 -14.01 23.35 6.57
CA ALA A 59 -12.73 23.63 7.18
C ALA A 59 -12.12 24.87 6.50
N SER A 60 -11.41 25.70 7.26
CA SER A 60 -10.63 26.82 6.69
C SER A 60 -9.20 26.67 7.16
N ASP A 61 -8.29 26.29 6.26
CA ASP A 61 -6.85 26.23 6.52
C ASP A 61 -6.18 27.60 6.34
N GLU A 62 -6.89 28.58 5.76
CA GLU A 62 -6.44 29.97 5.61
C GLU A 62 -7.59 30.96 5.94
N PRO A 63 -7.29 32.16 6.47
CA PRO A 63 -8.31 33.14 6.76
C PRO A 63 -8.91 33.67 5.45
N GLY A 64 -10.09 33.17 5.07
CA GLY A 64 -10.87 33.73 3.98
C GLY A 64 -11.59 32.79 3.03
N ALA A 65 -11.28 31.51 2.96
CA ALA A 65 -11.96 30.60 2.05
C ALA A 65 -12.37 29.28 2.72
N PRO A 66 -13.66 29.10 3.09
CA PRO A 66 -14.15 27.84 3.60
C PRO A 66 -14.10 26.76 2.51
N ARG A 67 -13.46 25.63 2.80
CA ARG A 67 -13.45 24.44 1.94
C ARG A 67 -14.35 23.37 2.51
N ALA A 68 -15.08 22.67 1.65
CA ALA A 68 -15.84 21.50 2.08
C ALA A 68 -14.85 20.38 2.47
N HIS A 69 -14.94 19.90 3.71
CA HIS A 69 -13.97 18.91 4.21
C HIS A 69 -14.51 17.48 4.19
N ARG A 70 -15.71 17.25 4.71
CA ARG A 70 -16.34 15.93 4.75
C ARG A 70 -17.86 16.03 4.87
N GLY A 71 -18.56 15.25 4.06
CA GLY A 71 -20.02 15.18 4.04
C GLY A 71 -20.55 13.85 4.57
N HIS A 72 -21.39 13.88 5.60
CA HIS A 72 -22.11 12.72 6.12
C HIS A 72 -23.55 12.72 5.67
N CYS A 73 -24.09 11.54 5.33
CA CYS A 73 -25.48 11.39 4.89
C CYS A 73 -26.08 10.09 5.42
N SER A 74 -27.37 10.10 5.78
CA SER A 74 -28.08 8.88 6.19
C SER A 74 -28.43 7.92 5.04
N CYS A 75 -27.96 8.17 3.81
CA CYS A 75 -28.16 7.28 2.66
C CYS A 75 -27.15 6.10 2.70
N PRO A 76 -27.38 5.01 1.93
CA PRO A 76 -26.49 3.83 1.95
C PRO A 76 -25.03 4.10 1.60
N VAL A 77 -24.71 5.21 0.91
CA VAL A 77 -23.32 5.60 0.57
C VAL A 77 -22.61 6.24 1.76
N ALA A 78 -23.38 6.84 2.69
CA ALA A 78 -22.97 7.43 3.95
C ALA A 78 -22.03 8.65 3.88
N LEU A 79 -20.96 8.63 3.08
CA LEU A 79 -19.93 9.67 3.03
C LEU A 79 -19.85 10.31 1.66
N ASP A 80 -19.61 11.61 1.61
CA ASP A 80 -19.29 12.44 0.44
C ASP A 80 -20.16 12.14 -0.80
N CYS A 81 -21.41 11.80 -0.58
CA CYS A 81 -22.33 11.33 -1.59
C CYS A 81 -23.00 12.49 -2.35
N LYS A 82 -23.73 12.15 -3.44
CA LYS A 82 -24.50 13.13 -4.24
C LYS A 82 -25.46 14.00 -3.43
N HIS A 83 -25.96 13.54 -2.28
CA HIS A 83 -26.87 14.30 -1.42
C HIS A 83 -26.10 15.39 -0.64
N ALA A 84 -24.88 15.10 -0.18
CA ALA A 84 -23.99 16.08 0.44
C ALA A 84 -23.63 17.20 -0.53
N VAL A 85 -23.31 16.83 -1.77
CA VAL A 85 -23.06 17.79 -2.87
C VAL A 85 -24.30 18.65 -3.14
N ALA A 86 -25.50 18.05 -3.22
CA ALA A 86 -26.74 18.78 -3.49
C ALA A 86 -27.02 19.81 -2.38
N VAL A 87 -26.80 19.47 -1.12
CA VAL A 87 -26.98 20.39 0.02
C VAL A 87 -26.00 21.56 -0.08
N LEU A 88 -24.72 21.35 -0.41
CA LEU A 88 -23.72 22.42 -0.57
C LEU A 88 -24.05 23.35 -1.72
N ILE A 89 -24.52 22.81 -2.86
CA ILE A 89 -24.90 23.61 -4.04
C ILE A 89 -26.11 24.51 -3.69
N VAL A 90 -27.11 24.01 -2.97
CA VAL A 90 -28.25 24.80 -2.54
C VAL A 90 -27.87 25.79 -1.45
N ALA A 91 -27.02 25.41 -0.48
CA ALA A 91 -26.51 26.29 0.56
C ALA A 91 -25.85 27.54 -0.04
N ARG A 92 -25.09 27.37 -1.13
CA ARG A 92 -24.44 28.45 -1.84
C ARG A 92 -25.42 29.42 -2.49
N THR A 93 -26.60 28.96 -2.87
CA THR A 93 -27.66 29.79 -3.50
C THR A 93 -28.59 30.41 -2.48
N VAL A 94 -28.56 30.00 -1.22
CA VAL A 94 -29.38 30.59 -0.15
C VAL A 94 -28.61 31.76 0.47
N GLU A 95 -29.04 32.98 0.15
CA GLU A 95 -28.36 34.23 0.52
C GLU A 95 -28.08 34.38 2.03
N GLN A 96 -29.00 33.96 2.89
CA GLN A 96 -28.84 33.98 4.35
C GLN A 96 -27.74 33.06 4.85
N VAL A 97 -27.63 31.87 4.24
CA VAL A 97 -26.59 30.88 4.59
C VAL A 97 -25.23 31.35 4.06
N GLN A 98 -25.21 31.89 2.86
CA GLN A 98 -23.99 32.42 2.24
C GLN A 98 -23.42 33.59 3.02
N GLN A 99 -24.27 34.56 3.44
CA GLN A 99 -23.84 35.70 4.26
C GLN A 99 -23.27 35.29 5.62
N GLN A 100 -23.75 34.19 6.21
CA GLN A 100 -23.19 33.65 7.46
C GLN A 100 -21.85 32.91 7.25
N ILE A 101 -21.68 32.24 6.12
CA ILE A 101 -20.42 31.57 5.77
C ILE A 101 -19.32 32.58 5.45
N ASP A 102 -19.65 33.68 4.74
CA ASP A 102 -18.68 34.66 4.24
C ASP A 102 -18.24 35.68 5.32
N ARG A 103 -18.84 35.69 6.52
CA ARG A 103 -18.43 36.57 7.62
C ARG A 103 -17.06 36.20 8.14
N ALA A 104 -16.22 37.23 8.34
CA ALA A 104 -14.90 37.06 8.94
C ALA A 104 -15.00 36.41 10.35
N PRO A 105 -14.00 35.61 10.77
CA PRO A 105 -14.04 34.93 12.08
C PRO A 105 -14.29 35.87 13.27
N TRP A 106 -13.74 37.05 13.26
CA TRP A 106 -13.97 38.05 14.33
C TRP A 106 -15.37 38.64 14.32
N GLU A 107 -15.97 38.84 13.14
CA GLU A 107 -17.37 39.31 13.04
C GLU A 107 -18.37 38.25 13.54
N ARG A 108 -18.05 37.00 13.37
CA ARG A 108 -18.88 35.88 13.91
C ARG A 108 -18.87 35.84 15.44
N VAL A 109 -17.69 36.13 16.06
CA VAL A 109 -17.56 36.16 17.52
C VAL A 109 -18.19 37.45 18.11
N LEU A 110 -17.84 38.61 17.57
CA LEU A 110 -18.38 39.87 18.08
C LEU A 110 -19.85 40.10 17.73
N GLY A 111 -20.32 39.57 16.61
CA GLY A 111 -21.73 39.62 16.24
C GLY A 111 -22.66 38.87 17.25
N ARG A 112 -22.18 37.83 17.91
CA ARG A 112 -22.89 37.16 19.01
C ARG A 112 -22.94 37.99 20.29
N LEU A 113 -21.82 38.65 20.61
CA LEU A 113 -21.76 39.56 21.78
C LEU A 113 -22.68 40.78 21.63
N VAL A 114 -22.79 41.33 20.41
CA VAL A 114 -23.65 42.49 20.12
C VAL A 114 -25.13 42.09 19.95
N ALA A 115 -25.40 40.87 19.50
CA ALA A 115 -26.79 40.35 19.36
C ALA A 115 -27.37 39.77 20.66
N ALA A 116 -26.57 39.61 21.71
CA ALA A 116 -27.09 39.24 23.02
C ALA A 116 -27.97 40.38 23.53
N PRO A 117 -29.25 40.13 23.89
CA PRO A 117 -30.11 41.19 24.46
C PRO A 117 -29.49 41.69 25.75
N ASP A 118 -29.48 43.02 25.90
CA ASP A 118 -29.05 43.69 27.13
C ASP A 118 -29.73 43.01 28.33
N PRO A 119 -29.02 42.79 29.43
CA PRO A 119 -29.63 42.15 30.61
C PRO A 119 -30.74 43.08 31.12
N VAL A 120 -32.00 42.63 30.97
CA VAL A 120 -33.15 43.28 31.56
C VAL A 120 -32.88 43.32 33.05
N PRO A 121 -32.98 44.51 33.71
CA PRO A 121 -32.84 44.57 35.17
C PRO A 121 -33.82 43.60 35.84
N PRO A 122 -33.44 42.90 36.90
CA PRO A 122 -34.21 41.82 37.47
C PRO A 122 -35.55 42.40 38.01
N ALA A 123 -36.60 42.28 37.22
CA ALA A 123 -37.94 42.30 37.78
C ALA A 123 -37.96 41.22 38.84
N ALA A 124 -38.50 41.51 40.04
CA ALA A 124 -38.49 40.62 41.18
C ALA A 124 -39.00 39.23 40.76
N ARG A 125 -38.06 38.28 40.41
CA ARG A 125 -38.38 36.93 40.00
C ARG A 125 -38.95 36.19 41.23
N VAL A 126 -39.96 35.38 41.01
CA VAL A 126 -40.61 34.62 42.07
C VAL A 126 -39.78 33.34 42.32
N PRO A 127 -39.21 33.19 43.53
CA PRO A 127 -38.43 31.98 43.86
C PRO A 127 -39.27 30.70 43.79
N LEU A 128 -38.64 29.63 43.36
CA LEU A 128 -39.17 28.26 43.31
C LEU A 128 -38.73 27.43 44.52
N GLY A 129 -39.49 26.40 44.85
CA GLY A 129 -39.15 25.41 45.84
C GLY A 129 -39.75 24.04 45.49
N LEU A 130 -39.40 23.03 46.25
CA LEU A 130 -39.89 21.65 46.12
C LEU A 130 -40.55 21.20 47.42
N GLU A 131 -41.75 20.74 47.34
CA GLU A 131 -42.48 20.10 48.48
C GLU A 131 -42.39 18.58 48.33
N PHE A 132 -41.98 17.93 49.40
CA PHE A 132 -41.87 16.47 49.48
C PHE A 132 -42.95 15.95 50.39
N GLU A 133 -43.61 14.85 50.01
CA GLU A 133 -44.67 14.19 50.79
C GLU A 133 -44.52 12.68 50.73
N VAL A 134 -44.71 12.01 51.84
CA VAL A 134 -44.74 10.54 51.95
C VAL A 134 -46.15 10.03 51.84
N GLN A 135 -46.39 9.24 50.79
CA GLN A 135 -47.72 8.57 50.64
C GLN A 135 -47.57 7.09 51.01
N THR A 136 -48.49 6.61 51.89
CA THR A 136 -48.56 5.19 52.17
C THR A 136 -49.66 4.57 51.31
N LEU A 137 -49.27 3.69 50.43
CA LEU A 137 -50.16 2.92 49.58
C LEU A 137 -50.60 1.67 50.36
N PRO A 138 -51.95 1.38 50.45
CA PRO A 138 -52.39 0.18 51.10
C PRO A 138 -51.88 -1.07 50.44
N GLY A 139 -51.40 -2.06 51.19
CA GLY A 139 -50.95 -3.37 50.69
C GLY A 139 -52.10 -4.13 50.04
N LEU A 140 -51.83 -4.78 48.91
CA LEU A 140 -52.75 -5.79 48.34
C LEU A 140 -52.54 -7.13 49.06
N ARG A 141 -53.60 -7.97 49.14
CA ARG A 141 -53.66 -9.22 49.90
C ARG A 141 -52.32 -9.98 49.89
N GLY A 142 -51.59 -9.98 51.03
CA GLY A 142 -50.38 -10.72 51.28
C GLY A 142 -49.07 -9.91 51.12
N TYR A 143 -49.11 -8.60 50.76
CA TYR A 143 -47.95 -7.71 50.72
C TYR A 143 -48.11 -6.54 51.69
N PRO A 144 -47.06 -6.15 52.45
CA PRO A 144 -47.14 -4.97 53.32
C PRO A 144 -47.33 -3.68 52.51
N GLY A 145 -47.95 -2.68 53.12
CA GLY A 145 -48.18 -1.37 52.48
C GLY A 145 -46.86 -0.72 52.09
N ARG A 146 -46.83 -0.14 50.90
CA ARG A 146 -45.63 0.49 50.33
C ARG A 146 -45.62 1.97 50.63
N ARG A 147 -44.49 2.49 51.12
CA ARG A 147 -44.28 3.95 51.28
C ARG A 147 -43.61 4.48 50.01
N GLU A 148 -44.20 5.57 49.50
CA GLU A 148 -43.65 6.26 48.33
C GLU A 148 -43.39 7.73 48.66
N LEU A 149 -42.21 8.22 48.23
CA LEU A 149 -41.89 9.62 48.29
C LEU A 149 -42.32 10.29 46.96
N ARG A 150 -43.06 11.39 47.08
CA ARG A 150 -43.47 12.18 45.94
C ARG A 150 -43.08 13.65 46.12
N VAL A 151 -42.91 14.36 45.01
CA VAL A 151 -42.42 15.73 44.99
C VAL A 151 -43.23 16.59 44.03
N ARG A 152 -43.42 17.86 44.35
CA ARG A 152 -44.07 18.85 43.49
C ARG A 152 -43.38 20.20 43.58
N PRO A 153 -43.42 21.03 42.50
CA PRO A 153 -42.91 22.40 42.56
C PRO A 153 -43.81 23.32 43.36
N LEU A 154 -43.22 24.29 44.04
CA LEU A 154 -43.83 25.37 44.74
C LEU A 154 -43.31 26.72 44.26
N GLN A 155 -44.03 27.79 44.46
CA GLN A 155 -43.53 29.16 44.28
C GLN A 155 -43.85 30.01 45.50
N ARG A 156 -43.14 31.14 45.71
CA ARG A 156 -43.47 32.13 46.73
C ARG A 156 -44.66 32.99 46.36
N GLY A 157 -45.73 33.00 47.18
CA GLY A 157 -46.86 33.85 47.00
C GLY A 157 -46.57 35.33 47.37
N ARG A 158 -47.48 36.22 47.05
CA ARG A 158 -47.40 37.66 47.37
C ARG A 158 -47.21 37.96 48.86
N SER A 159 -47.64 37.11 49.72
CA SER A 159 -47.50 37.20 51.20
C SER A 159 -46.12 36.70 51.70
N GLY A 160 -45.26 36.30 50.86
CA GLY A 160 -43.94 35.69 51.20
C GLY A 160 -44.02 34.24 51.68
N ARG A 161 -45.19 33.61 51.72
CA ARG A 161 -45.41 32.22 52.08
C ARG A 161 -45.32 31.31 50.80
N TRP A 162 -44.93 30.03 50.97
CA TRP A 162 -44.95 29.05 49.90
C TRP A 162 -46.35 28.69 49.50
N VAL A 163 -46.71 28.64 48.24
CA VAL A 163 -48.02 28.32 47.72
C VAL A 163 -47.92 27.22 46.63
N ARG A 164 -48.97 26.42 46.59
CA ARG A 164 -49.15 25.29 45.68
C ARG A 164 -49.75 25.68 44.33
N SER A 165 -50.31 26.89 44.25
CA SER A 165 -50.94 27.45 43.03
C SER A 165 -49.98 28.23 42.18
N GLY A 166 -50.15 28.21 40.83
CA GLY A 166 -49.41 29.02 39.88
C GLY A 166 -48.09 28.44 39.42
N VAL A 167 -47.76 27.20 39.84
CA VAL A 167 -46.62 26.45 39.31
C VAL A 167 -46.91 24.96 39.29
N SER A 168 -46.70 24.32 38.18
CA SER A 168 -46.77 22.85 38.00
C SER A 168 -45.59 22.36 37.13
N TRP A 169 -45.36 21.03 37.11
CA TRP A 169 -44.32 20.44 36.28
C TRP A 169 -44.45 20.77 34.78
N ASP A 170 -45.69 20.96 34.28
CA ASP A 170 -45.96 21.28 32.87
C ASP A 170 -45.84 22.79 32.58
N GLU A 171 -46.08 23.65 33.57
CA GLU A 171 -46.00 25.12 33.43
C GLU A 171 -44.54 25.62 33.45
N LEU A 172 -43.60 24.85 33.98
CA LEU A 172 -42.19 25.20 34.01
C LEU A 172 -41.56 25.38 32.59
N ASP A 173 -42.11 24.71 31.58
CA ASP A 173 -41.64 24.87 30.19
C ASP A 173 -42.08 26.23 29.61
N VAL A 174 -43.21 26.76 30.02
CA VAL A 174 -43.87 27.99 29.48
C VAL A 174 -43.42 29.25 30.20
N SER A 175 -43.03 29.15 31.48
CA SER A 175 -42.78 30.28 32.38
C SER A 175 -41.38 30.92 32.32
N SER A 176 -40.83 31.07 31.15
CA SER A 176 -39.39 31.41 30.93
C SER A 176 -38.91 32.78 31.45
N GLY A 177 -39.73 33.62 32.01
CA GLY A 177 -39.31 34.93 32.57
C GLY A 177 -39.71 35.18 34.01
N LEU A 178 -40.53 34.33 34.59
CA LEU A 178 -41.17 34.55 35.89
C LEU A 178 -40.33 34.11 37.09
N HIS A 179 -39.47 33.08 36.89
CA HIS A 179 -38.68 32.46 37.94
C HIS A 179 -37.16 32.61 37.69
N PRO A 180 -36.30 32.42 38.72
CA PRO A 180 -34.87 32.37 38.55
C PRO A 180 -34.48 31.25 37.54
N PRO A 181 -33.67 31.53 36.51
CA PRO A 181 -33.39 30.59 35.46
C PRO A 181 -32.69 29.32 35.98
N GLU A 182 -31.77 29.46 36.93
CA GLU A 182 -31.02 28.38 37.55
C GLU A 182 -31.96 27.41 38.30
N GLN A 183 -32.88 27.93 39.11
CA GLN A 183 -33.86 27.12 39.83
C GLN A 183 -34.84 26.42 38.90
N ARG A 184 -35.30 27.09 37.85
CA ARG A 184 -36.17 26.53 36.84
C ARG A 184 -35.48 25.40 36.07
N GLU A 185 -34.25 25.60 35.66
CA GLU A 185 -33.45 24.61 34.91
C GLU A 185 -33.23 23.35 35.74
N LEU A 186 -32.88 23.48 37.03
CA LEU A 186 -32.72 22.36 37.93
C LEU A 186 -34.02 21.56 38.09
N LEU A 187 -35.16 22.21 38.20
CA LEU A 187 -36.46 21.53 38.25
C LEU A 187 -36.79 20.79 36.97
N LEU A 188 -36.40 21.32 35.79
CA LEU A 188 -36.55 20.65 34.51
C LEU A 188 -35.62 19.42 34.39
N GLN A 189 -34.39 19.51 34.88
CA GLN A 189 -33.46 18.40 34.97
C GLN A 189 -33.99 17.30 35.90
N LEU A 190 -34.53 17.66 37.06
CA LEU A 190 -35.15 16.71 38.00
C LEU A 190 -36.32 15.98 37.35
N ARG A 191 -37.20 16.71 36.64
CA ARG A 191 -38.30 16.13 35.88
C ARG A 191 -37.81 15.19 34.78
N SER A 192 -36.72 15.53 34.13
CA SER A 192 -36.11 14.69 33.10
C SER A 192 -35.51 13.40 33.70
N ALA A 193 -34.85 13.50 34.84
CA ALA A 193 -34.28 12.37 35.56
C ALA A 193 -35.32 11.34 36.05
N ALA A 194 -36.56 11.75 36.24
CA ALA A 194 -37.64 10.86 36.62
C ALA A 194 -38.16 9.95 35.49
N GLY A 195 -37.71 10.20 34.24
CA GLY A 195 -38.01 9.37 33.08
C GLY A 195 -39.45 9.45 32.56
N PRO A 196 -39.74 8.78 31.42
CA PRO A 196 -41.06 8.86 30.78
C PRO A 196 -42.19 8.23 31.61
N ALA A 197 -41.92 7.29 32.50
CA ALA A 197 -42.93 6.66 33.38
C ALA A 197 -43.57 7.66 34.35
N ALA A 198 -42.87 8.69 34.77
CA ALA A 198 -43.38 9.74 35.61
C ALA A 198 -44.46 10.63 34.93
N ARG A 199 -44.55 10.59 33.59
CA ARG A 199 -45.50 11.41 32.80
C ARG A 199 -46.88 10.76 32.56
N PHE A 200 -47.05 9.47 32.85
CA PHE A 200 -48.24 8.69 32.48
C PHE A 200 -49.14 8.27 33.65
N VAL A 201 -49.05 8.93 34.80
CA VAL A 201 -49.98 8.66 35.88
C VAL A 201 -51.29 9.41 35.60
N TYR A 202 -52.33 8.70 35.19
CA TYR A 202 -53.71 9.23 35.14
C TYR A 202 -54.41 8.98 36.47
N PRO A 203 -55.12 9.93 37.08
CA PRO A 203 -55.36 11.30 36.63
C PRO A 203 -54.15 12.23 36.86
N LYS A 204 -54.06 13.35 36.09
CA LYS A 204 -52.99 14.37 36.19
C LYS A 204 -52.86 14.85 37.63
N THR A 205 -51.93 14.31 38.39
CA THR A 205 -51.63 14.78 39.75
C THR A 205 -50.45 15.76 39.67
N PRO A 206 -50.45 16.84 40.46
CA PRO A 206 -49.30 17.76 40.49
C PRO A 206 -48.03 17.13 41.11
N TRP A 207 -48.13 15.91 41.59
CA TRP A 207 -47.08 15.17 42.26
C TRP A 207 -46.36 14.21 41.33
N MET A 208 -45.05 14.18 41.43
CA MET A 208 -44.15 13.24 40.73
C MET A 208 -43.58 12.26 41.78
N THR A 209 -43.63 10.96 41.51
CA THR A 209 -43.05 9.97 42.42
C THR A 209 -41.51 9.93 42.26
N MET A 210 -40.82 9.87 43.40
CA MET A 210 -39.34 9.80 43.46
C MET A 210 -38.82 8.36 43.35
N ASN A 211 -39.67 7.37 43.38
CA ASN A 211 -39.27 5.96 43.35
C ASN A 211 -38.70 5.52 42.00
N THR A 212 -38.99 6.27 40.94
CA THR A 212 -38.49 6.01 39.57
C THR A 212 -37.27 6.86 39.17
N VAL A 213 -36.88 7.79 40.03
CA VAL A 213 -35.75 8.69 39.76
C VAL A 213 -34.45 7.93 39.97
N GLY A 214 -33.49 8.04 39.01
CA GLY A 214 -32.17 7.41 39.07
C GLY A 214 -31.22 8.09 40.09
N GLY A 215 -30.04 7.53 40.26
CA GLY A 215 -29.04 8.01 41.22
C GLY A 215 -28.52 9.44 40.99
N SER A 216 -28.80 10.04 39.85
CA SER A 216 -28.49 11.44 39.53
C SER A 216 -29.28 12.43 40.42
N ILE A 217 -30.31 11.97 41.14
CA ILE A 217 -31.04 12.79 42.10
C ILE A 217 -30.12 13.41 43.17
N TRP A 218 -29.08 12.70 43.60
CA TRP A 218 -28.19 13.16 44.67
C TRP A 218 -27.37 14.38 44.29
N SER A 219 -26.87 14.45 43.02
CA SER A 219 -26.23 15.64 42.51
C SER A 219 -27.21 16.80 42.35
N LEU A 220 -28.41 16.52 41.83
CA LEU A 220 -29.43 17.56 41.68
C LEU A 220 -29.92 18.14 43.03
N LEU A 221 -29.96 17.35 44.07
CA LEU A 221 -30.28 17.84 45.43
C LEU A 221 -29.14 18.64 46.07
N ALA A 222 -27.88 18.32 45.74
CA ALA A 222 -26.71 19.12 46.13
C ALA A 222 -26.72 20.47 45.40
N ASP A 223 -26.91 20.48 44.08
CA ASP A 223 -27.02 21.68 43.26
C ASP A 223 -28.17 22.57 43.71
N ALA A 224 -29.31 21.98 44.18
CA ALA A 224 -30.45 22.70 44.71
C ALA A 224 -30.09 23.58 45.94
N ARG A 225 -29.16 23.12 46.76
CA ARG A 225 -28.65 23.89 47.92
C ARG A 225 -27.78 25.06 47.49
N GLU A 226 -26.94 24.85 46.49
CA GLU A 226 -26.03 25.89 45.97
C GLU A 226 -26.78 27.08 45.36
N ILE A 227 -27.94 26.80 44.72
CA ILE A 227 -28.77 27.84 44.06
C ILE A 227 -29.91 28.36 44.95
N ASP A 228 -29.89 28.03 46.24
CA ASP A 228 -30.94 28.43 47.21
C ASP A 228 -32.38 28.03 46.83
N LEU A 229 -32.53 26.81 46.26
CA LEU A 229 -33.82 26.20 45.97
C LEU A 229 -34.36 25.55 47.26
N ALA A 230 -35.50 26.02 47.78
CA ALA A 230 -36.02 25.55 49.02
C ALA A 230 -36.56 24.10 48.90
N LEU A 231 -36.05 23.18 49.72
CA LEU A 231 -36.52 21.81 49.88
C LEU A 231 -37.41 21.74 51.12
N ILE A 232 -38.70 21.50 50.94
CA ILE A 232 -39.73 21.61 51.99
C ILE A 232 -40.30 20.24 52.29
N GLY A 233 -40.37 19.87 53.58
CA GLY A 233 -40.96 18.63 54.04
C GLY A 233 -42.47 18.57 53.93
N PRO A 234 -43.11 17.53 54.44
CA PRO A 234 -44.56 17.34 54.35
C PRO A 234 -45.31 18.44 55.07
N GLY A 235 -46.07 19.28 54.30
CA GLY A 235 -46.79 20.42 54.83
C GLY A 235 -45.99 21.75 54.77
N LEU A 236 -46.66 22.83 54.37
CA LEU A 236 -46.01 24.12 54.09
C LEU A 236 -45.36 24.84 55.29
N GLU A 237 -45.65 24.38 56.51
CA GLU A 237 -45.20 24.99 57.80
C GLU A 237 -44.20 24.12 58.57
N GLN A 238 -43.81 22.97 58.04
CA GLN A 238 -42.84 22.03 58.67
C GLN A 238 -41.39 22.40 58.37
N PRO A 239 -40.41 21.90 59.18
CA PRO A 239 -39.01 22.13 58.96
C PRO A 239 -38.55 21.68 57.57
N PRO A 240 -37.44 22.26 57.01
CA PRO A 240 -36.95 21.91 55.72
C PRO A 240 -36.54 20.44 55.67
N LEU A 241 -36.69 19.84 54.50
CA LEU A 241 -36.12 18.49 54.17
C LEU A 241 -34.64 18.42 54.47
N GLU A 242 -34.24 17.41 55.22
CA GLU A 242 -32.82 17.17 55.50
C GLU A 242 -32.24 16.12 54.52
N VAL A 243 -31.24 16.50 53.71
CA VAL A 243 -30.46 15.56 52.92
C VAL A 243 -29.17 15.29 53.70
N VAL A 244 -29.03 14.06 54.17
CA VAL A 244 -27.88 13.64 54.98
C VAL A 244 -26.71 13.35 54.04
N GLU A 245 -25.53 13.93 54.35
CA GLU A 245 -24.33 13.81 53.48
C GLU A 245 -23.68 12.42 53.58
N GLU A 246 -23.74 11.84 54.81
CA GLU A 246 -23.19 10.51 55.07
C GLU A 246 -24.07 9.43 54.43
N ALA A 247 -23.43 8.52 53.69
CA ALA A 247 -24.19 7.45 53.05
C ALA A 247 -24.62 6.37 54.05
N ALA A 248 -25.83 5.84 53.84
CA ALA A 248 -26.31 4.72 54.61
C ALA A 248 -25.81 3.39 54.07
N VAL A 249 -25.39 2.52 54.93
CA VAL A 249 -24.91 1.16 54.64
C VAL A 249 -25.95 0.14 55.03
N VAL A 250 -26.30 -0.74 54.12
CA VAL A 250 -27.11 -1.92 54.40
C VAL A 250 -26.22 -3.12 54.58
N GLU A 251 -26.25 -3.70 55.74
CA GLU A 251 -25.50 -4.88 56.16
C GLU A 251 -26.43 -6.06 56.44
N LEU A 252 -25.93 -7.25 56.24
CA LEU A 252 -26.56 -8.46 56.73
C LEU A 252 -25.87 -8.90 58.01
N GLU A 253 -26.52 -8.74 59.14
CA GLU A 253 -25.98 -9.07 60.43
C GLU A 253 -26.28 -10.54 60.78
N VAL A 254 -25.20 -11.26 61.15
CA VAL A 254 -25.28 -12.68 61.55
C VAL A 254 -25.06 -12.78 63.05
N ASN A 255 -26.06 -13.25 63.76
CA ASN A 255 -26.02 -13.39 65.22
C ASN A 255 -26.39 -14.85 65.62
N ARG A 256 -26.09 -15.25 66.82
CA ARG A 256 -26.58 -16.50 67.37
C ARG A 256 -28.08 -16.45 67.60
N ALA A 257 -28.81 -17.45 67.14
CA ALA A 257 -30.23 -17.54 67.41
C ALA A 257 -30.48 -18.09 68.82
N PRO A 258 -31.53 -17.59 69.60
CA PRO A 258 -31.80 -18.01 70.94
C PRO A 258 -32.02 -19.50 71.12
N GLN A 259 -32.45 -20.19 70.07
CA GLN A 259 -32.73 -21.61 70.03
C GLN A 259 -31.61 -22.48 69.46
N GLY A 260 -30.39 -21.89 69.22
CA GLY A 260 -29.27 -22.47 68.55
C GLY A 260 -29.28 -22.27 66.99
N GLY A 261 -28.13 -22.33 66.36
CA GLY A 261 -27.89 -21.97 64.94
C GLY A 261 -27.63 -20.49 64.77
N LEU A 262 -27.76 -20.01 63.55
CA LEU A 262 -27.50 -18.62 63.17
C LEU A 262 -28.80 -17.90 62.76
N GLN A 263 -28.83 -16.59 62.97
CA GLN A 263 -29.90 -15.72 62.54
C GLN A 263 -29.29 -14.61 61.66
N LEU A 264 -29.73 -14.49 60.43
CA LEU A 264 -29.37 -13.45 59.47
C LEU A 264 -30.45 -12.40 59.39
N GLN A 265 -30.16 -11.15 59.64
CA GLN A 265 -31.10 -10.03 59.51
C GLN A 265 -30.50 -8.83 58.81
N PRO A 266 -31.27 -8.07 58.02
CA PRO A 266 -30.81 -6.82 57.49
C PRO A 266 -30.67 -5.77 58.61
N ALA A 267 -29.59 -5.04 58.56
CA ALA A 267 -29.30 -3.89 59.44
C ALA A 267 -28.95 -2.67 58.56
N LEU A 268 -29.43 -1.52 58.97
CA LEU A 268 -29.14 -0.25 58.31
C LEU A 268 -28.36 0.64 59.27
N ARG A 269 -27.26 1.23 58.77
CA ARG A 269 -26.40 2.12 59.57
C ARG A 269 -26.02 3.37 58.81
N VAL A 270 -25.86 4.48 59.54
CA VAL A 270 -25.21 5.71 59.07
C VAL A 270 -24.01 5.97 60.00
N GLY A 271 -22.83 5.83 59.51
CA GLY A 271 -21.65 5.78 60.31
C GLY A 271 -21.76 4.68 61.39
N ALA A 272 -21.63 5.03 62.65
CA ALA A 272 -21.77 4.10 63.78
C ALA A 272 -23.23 3.93 64.29
N GLN A 273 -24.20 4.73 63.82
CA GLN A 273 -25.55 4.71 64.36
C GLN A 273 -26.48 3.76 63.59
N PRO A 274 -27.13 2.80 64.28
CA PRO A 274 -28.13 1.94 63.65
C PRO A 274 -29.45 2.72 63.41
N ILE A 275 -30.09 2.46 62.27
CA ILE A 275 -31.37 3.04 61.89
C ILE A 275 -32.44 1.95 61.86
N SER A 276 -33.63 2.26 62.46
CA SER A 276 -34.80 1.35 62.49
C SER A 276 -35.37 1.18 61.08
N LEU A 277 -35.48 -0.05 60.59
CA LEU A 277 -36.09 -0.41 59.31
C LEU A 277 -37.64 -0.15 59.29
N ALA A 278 -38.28 0.05 60.42
CA ALA A 278 -39.75 0.23 60.48
C ALA A 278 -40.24 1.58 59.89
N ALA A 279 -39.38 2.59 59.82
CA ALA A 279 -39.71 3.95 59.37
C ALA A 279 -39.13 4.35 58.00
N ILE A 280 -38.53 3.39 57.23
CA ILE A 280 -37.89 3.66 55.98
C ILE A 280 -38.77 3.50 54.73
N GLY A 281 -38.45 4.20 53.67
CA GLY A 281 -38.89 3.90 52.33
C GLY A 281 -37.68 3.96 51.39
N LEU A 282 -37.68 3.17 50.33
CA LEU A 282 -36.55 3.05 49.41
C LEU A 282 -36.74 3.88 48.14
N LEU A 283 -35.67 4.50 47.62
CA LEU A 283 -35.64 5.34 46.43
C LEU A 283 -34.91 4.65 45.28
N GLY A 284 -35.51 4.65 44.11
CA GLY A 284 -34.94 4.10 42.90
C GLY A 284 -35.16 2.60 42.68
N GLU A 285 -34.83 2.16 41.44
CA GLU A 285 -34.85 0.74 41.06
C GLU A 285 -33.74 0.49 40.05
N PRO A 286 -32.58 -0.09 40.49
CA PRO A 286 -32.26 -0.55 41.86
C PRO A 286 -32.27 0.59 42.90
N ALA A 287 -32.58 0.25 44.15
CA ALA A 287 -32.69 1.25 45.21
C ALA A 287 -31.29 1.84 45.50
N HIS A 288 -31.11 3.14 45.24
CA HIS A 288 -29.85 3.88 45.44
C HIS A 288 -29.93 4.86 46.61
N GLY A 289 -31.04 4.91 47.30
CA GLY A 289 -31.26 5.73 48.49
C GLY A 289 -32.47 5.32 49.27
N LEU A 290 -32.69 6.03 50.36
CA LEU A 290 -33.83 5.82 51.26
C LEU A 290 -34.29 7.15 51.85
N PHE A 291 -35.49 7.14 52.37
CA PHE A 291 -36.03 8.24 53.18
C PHE A 291 -36.54 7.73 54.51
N LEU A 292 -36.36 8.57 55.53
CA LEU A 292 -36.88 8.35 56.90
C LEU A 292 -38.00 9.32 57.14
N SER A 293 -39.12 8.79 57.55
CA SER A 293 -40.30 9.58 57.88
C SER A 293 -40.93 9.09 59.21
N HIS A 294 -40.76 9.90 60.23
CA HIS A 294 -41.39 9.71 61.53
C HIS A 294 -42.32 10.92 61.84
N PRO A 295 -43.44 10.77 62.55
CA PRO A 295 -44.37 11.86 62.78
C PRO A 295 -43.78 13.10 63.45
N ASP A 296 -42.77 12.93 64.28
CA ASP A 296 -42.19 14.00 65.13
C ASP A 296 -40.79 14.48 64.57
N ASP A 297 -40.22 13.85 63.53
CA ASP A 297 -38.92 14.19 62.98
C ASP A 297 -39.03 14.79 61.58
N PRO A 298 -38.07 15.64 61.17
CA PRO A 298 -37.97 16.09 59.77
C PRO A 298 -37.80 14.92 58.81
N LEU A 299 -38.38 15.04 57.62
CA LEU A 299 -38.15 14.07 56.55
C LEU A 299 -36.70 14.09 56.14
N ARG A 300 -36.02 12.96 56.24
CA ARG A 300 -34.59 12.81 55.89
C ARG A 300 -34.40 11.96 54.64
N LEU A 301 -33.55 12.40 53.73
CA LEU A 301 -33.12 11.65 52.58
C LEU A 301 -31.66 11.20 52.78
N LEU A 302 -31.41 9.93 52.53
CA LEU A 302 -30.08 9.33 52.67
C LEU A 302 -29.73 8.57 51.40
N ARG A 303 -28.50 8.79 50.93
CA ARG A 303 -27.94 7.99 49.83
C ARG A 303 -27.50 6.64 50.40
N LEU A 304 -27.66 5.57 49.61
CA LEU A 304 -27.03 4.30 49.90
C LEU A 304 -25.59 4.27 49.33
N GLU A 305 -24.67 3.70 50.11
CA GLU A 305 -23.28 3.52 49.64
C GLU A 305 -23.22 2.63 48.40
N SER A 306 -24.03 1.58 48.41
CA SER A 306 -24.20 0.67 47.26
C SER A 306 -25.67 0.47 46.93
N PRO A 307 -26.06 0.47 45.64
CA PRO A 307 -27.43 0.22 45.24
C PRO A 307 -27.91 -1.19 45.62
N LEU A 308 -29.13 -1.30 46.12
CA LEU A 308 -29.72 -2.59 46.53
C LEU A 308 -30.38 -3.25 45.31
N GLY A 309 -29.94 -4.49 44.98
CA GLY A 309 -30.65 -5.33 44.04
C GLY A 309 -32.03 -5.78 44.55
N HIS A 310 -32.85 -6.33 43.66
CA HIS A 310 -34.23 -6.67 43.91
C HIS A 310 -34.44 -7.59 45.14
N GLU A 311 -33.62 -8.63 45.29
CA GLU A 311 -33.72 -9.60 46.38
C GLU A 311 -33.37 -8.98 47.76
N LEU A 312 -32.26 -8.19 47.78
CA LEU A 312 -31.83 -7.53 49.01
C LEU A 312 -32.79 -6.41 49.43
N ARG A 313 -33.38 -5.72 48.46
CA ARG A 313 -34.48 -4.74 48.69
C ARG A 313 -35.69 -5.38 49.35
N GLN A 314 -36.11 -6.58 48.90
CA GLN A 314 -37.21 -7.31 49.52
C GLN A 314 -36.88 -7.71 50.95
N LEU A 315 -35.68 -8.22 51.19
CA LEU A 315 -35.24 -8.63 52.53
C LEU A 315 -35.24 -7.45 53.51
N VAL A 316 -34.81 -6.26 53.07
CA VAL A 316 -34.83 -5.02 53.89
C VAL A 316 -36.27 -4.57 54.21
N LEU A 317 -37.19 -4.68 53.24
CA LEU A 317 -38.59 -4.26 53.41
C LEU A 317 -39.38 -5.26 54.26
N ASP A 318 -39.13 -6.56 54.19
CA ASP A 318 -39.78 -7.59 54.97
C ASP A 318 -39.32 -7.59 56.42
N SER A 319 -38.09 -7.14 56.69
CA SER A 319 -37.47 -6.97 58.01
C SER A 319 -37.53 -8.21 58.93
N HIS A 320 -37.81 -9.39 58.36
CA HIS A 320 -37.88 -10.65 59.11
C HIS A 320 -36.51 -11.36 59.11
N PRO A 321 -36.02 -11.78 60.25
CA PRO A 321 -34.78 -12.53 60.32
C PRO A 321 -34.87 -13.93 59.69
N VAL A 322 -33.90 -14.28 58.88
CA VAL A 322 -33.75 -15.62 58.29
C VAL A 322 -33.03 -16.52 59.30
N ARG A 323 -33.65 -17.61 59.74
CA ARG A 323 -33.07 -18.55 60.70
C ARG A 323 -32.38 -19.68 60.01
N ILE A 324 -31.10 -19.95 60.38
CA ILE A 324 -30.31 -21.04 59.89
C ILE A 324 -30.14 -22.04 61.03
N PRO A 325 -30.67 -23.27 60.90
CA PRO A 325 -30.58 -24.30 61.94
C PRO A 325 -29.13 -24.64 62.25
N ALA A 326 -28.80 -25.10 63.46
CA ALA A 326 -27.42 -25.46 63.86
C ALA A 326 -26.83 -26.58 62.98
N ALA A 327 -27.68 -27.49 62.46
CA ALA A 327 -27.27 -28.59 61.54
C ALA A 327 -26.84 -28.09 60.17
N ASP A 328 -27.25 -26.88 59.75
CA ASP A 328 -26.94 -26.29 58.45
C ASP A 328 -25.91 -25.15 58.55
N GLU A 329 -25.32 -24.89 59.73
CA GLU A 329 -24.39 -23.79 59.95
C GLU A 329 -23.14 -23.94 59.11
N ASP A 330 -22.49 -25.12 59.05
CA ASP A 330 -21.31 -25.40 58.23
C ASP A 330 -21.63 -25.20 56.74
N ARG A 331 -22.81 -25.65 56.31
CA ARG A 331 -23.25 -25.47 54.92
C ARG A 331 -23.50 -24.00 54.60
N PHE A 332 -24.03 -23.23 55.53
CA PHE A 332 -24.21 -21.78 55.37
C PHE A 332 -22.85 -21.08 55.22
N LEU A 333 -21.89 -21.38 56.09
CA LEU A 333 -20.54 -20.77 56.08
C LEU A 333 -19.72 -21.18 54.86
N SER A 334 -19.89 -22.41 54.34
CA SER A 334 -19.16 -22.88 53.18
C SER A 334 -19.78 -22.48 51.85
N ASP A 335 -21.10 -22.62 51.69
CA ASP A 335 -21.71 -22.52 50.39
C ASP A 335 -22.45 -21.17 50.18
N TYR A 336 -23.03 -20.59 51.24
CA TYR A 336 -23.88 -19.39 51.15
C TYR A 336 -23.17 -18.12 51.59
N TYR A 337 -22.43 -18.12 52.65
CA TYR A 337 -21.73 -16.96 53.17
C TYR A 337 -20.76 -16.31 52.16
N PRO A 338 -19.93 -17.04 51.42
CA PRO A 338 -19.05 -16.43 50.41
C PRO A 338 -19.83 -15.78 49.27
N ARG A 339 -21.00 -16.29 48.92
CA ARG A 339 -21.86 -15.74 47.86
C ARG A 339 -22.67 -14.54 48.34
N LEU A 340 -23.16 -14.58 49.61
CA LEU A 340 -23.85 -13.43 50.22
C LEU A 340 -22.93 -12.24 50.37
N ARG A 341 -21.68 -12.44 50.79
CA ARG A 341 -20.69 -11.39 50.98
C ARG A 341 -20.35 -10.67 49.68
N ARG A 342 -20.51 -11.31 48.53
CA ARG A 342 -20.35 -10.68 47.20
C ARG A 342 -21.51 -9.73 46.85
N LYS A 343 -22.68 -9.93 47.45
CA LYS A 343 -23.91 -9.18 47.17
C LYS A 343 -24.21 -8.13 48.21
N ALA A 344 -23.76 -8.33 49.43
CA ALA A 344 -23.97 -7.42 50.55
C ALA A 344 -22.86 -7.54 51.58
N SER A 345 -22.63 -6.48 52.36
CA SER A 345 -21.78 -6.55 53.54
C SER A 345 -22.42 -7.50 54.58
N VAL A 346 -21.72 -8.58 54.91
CA VAL A 346 -22.16 -9.57 55.92
C VAL A 346 -21.23 -9.45 57.12
N VAL A 347 -21.78 -9.03 58.24
CA VAL A 347 -21.03 -8.75 59.49
C VAL A 347 -21.60 -9.53 60.66
N SER A 348 -20.78 -9.74 61.64
CA SER A 348 -21.25 -10.23 62.95
C SER A 348 -20.67 -9.36 64.04
N HIS A 349 -21.52 -8.86 64.91
CA HIS A 349 -21.12 -8.18 66.14
C HIS A 349 -21.27 -9.13 67.34
N ASP A 350 -21.69 -10.37 67.13
CA ASP A 350 -21.76 -11.42 68.13
C ASP A 350 -20.39 -12.11 68.24
N PRO A 351 -19.70 -11.98 69.40
CA PRO A 351 -18.38 -12.57 69.56
C PRO A 351 -18.36 -14.10 69.50
N THR A 352 -19.53 -14.73 69.54
CA THR A 352 -19.66 -16.19 69.45
C THR A 352 -19.77 -16.71 67.99
N VAL A 353 -19.87 -15.80 67.02
CA VAL A 353 -19.94 -16.12 65.60
C VAL A 353 -18.66 -15.71 64.92
N GLN A 354 -17.86 -16.69 64.49
CA GLN A 354 -16.66 -16.46 63.71
C GLN A 354 -16.97 -16.61 62.23
N LEU A 355 -16.92 -15.48 61.49
CA LEU A 355 -17.02 -15.48 60.06
C LEU A 355 -15.63 -15.62 59.42
N PRO A 356 -15.45 -16.47 58.40
CA PRO A 356 -14.14 -16.65 57.78
C PRO A 356 -13.62 -15.36 57.14
N GLU A 357 -12.33 -15.02 57.38
CA GLU A 357 -11.65 -13.91 56.68
C GLU A 357 -11.36 -14.27 55.22
N TYR A 358 -11.78 -13.42 54.33
CA TYR A 358 -11.52 -13.52 52.90
C TYR A 358 -10.54 -12.44 52.46
N VAL A 359 -9.42 -12.85 51.88
CA VAL A 359 -8.46 -11.92 51.24
C VAL A 359 -8.85 -11.78 49.74
N ALA A 360 -8.90 -10.54 49.28
CA ALA A 360 -9.17 -10.25 47.89
C ALA A 360 -8.10 -10.90 46.96
N PRO A 361 -8.48 -11.42 45.79
CA PRO A 361 -7.52 -11.92 44.82
C PRO A 361 -6.58 -10.81 44.33
N VAL A 362 -5.35 -11.16 43.99
CA VAL A 362 -4.40 -10.28 43.34
C VAL A 362 -4.11 -10.87 41.96
N LEU A 363 -4.08 -10.03 40.92
CA LEU A 363 -3.71 -10.45 39.59
C LEU A 363 -2.17 -10.61 39.54
N HIS A 364 -1.72 -11.75 39.11
CA HIS A 364 -0.31 -12.12 39.00
C HIS A 364 0.02 -12.41 37.53
N LEU A 365 1.10 -11.79 37.04
CA LEU A 365 1.68 -12.01 35.72
C LEU A 365 3.05 -12.63 35.85
N LYS A 366 3.24 -13.78 35.26
CA LYS A 366 4.55 -14.41 35.09
C LYS A 366 5.05 -14.16 33.68
N ALA A 367 6.07 -13.32 33.50
CA ALA A 367 6.70 -13.00 32.24
C ALA A 367 8.01 -13.78 32.12
N SER A 368 8.07 -14.73 31.23
CA SER A 368 9.23 -15.61 31.00
C SER A 368 9.95 -15.22 29.72
N PHE A 369 11.16 -14.69 29.85
CA PHE A 369 12.02 -14.27 28.74
C PHE A 369 12.71 -15.47 28.11
N ARG A 370 12.71 -15.55 26.79
CA ARG A 370 13.30 -16.61 25.98
C ARG A 370 14.24 -16.01 24.93
N PRO A 371 15.19 -16.81 24.39
CA PRO A 371 16.00 -16.39 23.24
C PRO A 371 15.16 -15.87 22.07
N GLU A 372 15.79 -15.14 21.18
CA GLU A 372 15.17 -14.55 19.99
C GLU A 372 14.04 -13.54 20.33
N HIS A 373 14.26 -12.73 21.38
CA HIS A 373 13.33 -11.67 21.82
C HIS A 373 11.88 -12.14 21.98
N ARG A 374 11.69 -13.30 22.60
CA ARG A 374 10.37 -13.87 22.86
C ARG A 374 10.03 -13.80 24.34
N ILE A 375 8.79 -13.39 24.65
CA ILE A 375 8.28 -13.31 26.02
C ILE A 375 7.03 -14.16 26.09
N ARG A 376 7.02 -15.12 27.00
CA ARG A 376 5.80 -15.86 27.34
C ARG A 376 5.18 -15.19 28.55
N LEU A 377 3.91 -14.83 28.45
CA LEU A 377 3.09 -14.26 29.50
C LEU A 377 2.10 -15.29 29.98
N ASP A 378 2.11 -15.57 31.27
CA ASP A 378 1.16 -16.48 31.91
C ASP A 378 0.45 -15.72 33.04
N TRP A 379 -0.86 -15.54 32.94
CA TRP A 379 -1.66 -14.78 33.87
C TRP A 379 -2.38 -15.72 34.84
N SER A 380 -2.40 -15.35 36.14
CA SER A 380 -3.10 -16.10 37.18
C SER A 380 -3.65 -15.19 38.27
N PHE A 381 -4.66 -15.65 38.99
CA PHE A 381 -5.13 -15.01 40.22
C PHE A 381 -4.44 -15.65 41.43
N ARG A 382 -3.84 -14.82 42.25
CA ARG A 382 -3.24 -15.26 43.50
C ARG A 382 -4.16 -14.96 44.69
N TYR A 383 -4.52 -15.99 45.41
CA TYR A 383 -5.27 -15.90 46.67
C TYR A 383 -4.33 -16.23 47.85
N ARG A 384 -4.28 -15.38 48.87
CA ARG A 384 -3.54 -15.63 50.12
C ARG A 384 -4.49 -16.24 51.16
N ALA A 385 -4.07 -17.29 51.82
CA ALA A 385 -4.75 -17.90 52.95
C ALA A 385 -3.70 -18.15 54.07
N GLY A 386 -3.55 -17.20 54.98
CA GLY A 386 -2.48 -17.17 55.94
C GLY A 386 -1.10 -17.05 55.26
N ASP A 387 -0.16 -17.94 55.58
CA ASP A 387 1.18 -17.98 54.97
C ASP A 387 1.21 -18.69 53.61
N SER A 388 0.13 -19.31 53.14
CA SER A 388 0.05 -20.02 51.86
C SER A 388 -0.57 -19.18 50.75
N SER A 389 -0.02 -19.26 49.52
CA SER A 389 -0.62 -18.68 48.31
C SER A 389 -1.11 -19.77 47.38
N ARG A 390 -2.29 -19.59 46.83
CA ARG A 390 -2.84 -20.45 45.75
C ARG A 390 -2.99 -19.65 44.49
N PHE A 391 -2.60 -20.24 43.36
CA PHE A 391 -2.68 -19.64 42.02
C PHE A 391 -3.77 -20.35 41.24
N PHE A 392 -4.55 -19.60 40.52
CA PHE A 392 -5.59 -20.09 39.60
C PHE A 392 -5.41 -19.41 38.26
N ASP A 393 -5.31 -20.19 37.19
CA ASP A 393 -5.20 -19.65 35.85
C ASP A 393 -6.47 -18.86 35.46
N LEU A 394 -6.29 -17.85 34.60
CA LEU A 394 -7.39 -16.96 34.20
C LEU A 394 -8.56 -17.72 33.54
N ASP A 395 -8.26 -18.75 32.79
CA ASP A 395 -9.21 -19.59 32.05
C ASP A 395 -9.78 -20.76 32.85
N ALA A 396 -9.27 -20.98 34.06
CA ALA A 396 -9.74 -22.04 34.91
C ALA A 396 -11.21 -21.80 35.31
N SER A 397 -12.08 -22.78 35.06
CA SER A 397 -13.50 -22.69 35.40
C SER A 397 -13.70 -22.49 36.90
N VAL A 398 -14.54 -21.50 37.22
CA VAL A 398 -14.97 -21.28 38.63
C VAL A 398 -15.97 -22.35 39.00
N ASP A 399 -15.51 -23.44 39.60
CA ASP A 399 -16.41 -24.42 40.20
C ASP A 399 -17.04 -23.84 41.45
N SER A 400 -18.32 -24.20 41.72
CA SER A 400 -19.07 -23.77 42.88
C SER A 400 -18.46 -24.17 44.23
N ARG A 401 -17.47 -25.06 44.22
CA ARG A 401 -16.72 -25.55 45.39
C ARG A 401 -15.41 -24.79 45.65
N THR A 402 -14.98 -23.90 44.72
CA THR A 402 -13.76 -23.15 44.90
C THR A 402 -14.01 -21.80 45.54
N VAL A 403 -13.12 -21.40 46.42
CA VAL A 403 -13.15 -20.13 47.20
C VAL A 403 -12.77 -18.93 46.30
N ARG A 404 -13.17 -18.94 45.01
CA ARG A 404 -12.82 -17.88 44.07
C ARG A 404 -13.93 -16.82 44.00
N ASP A 405 -13.52 -15.55 43.96
CA ASP A 405 -14.42 -14.42 43.77
C ASP A 405 -14.44 -13.94 42.32
N ALA A 406 -15.30 -14.54 41.51
CA ALA A 406 -15.39 -14.24 40.08
C ALA A 406 -15.73 -12.74 39.77
N ALA A 407 -16.36 -12.03 40.71
CA ALA A 407 -16.67 -10.60 40.53
C ALA A 407 -15.40 -9.74 40.76
N ALA A 408 -14.67 -10.02 41.85
CA ALA A 408 -13.39 -9.38 42.13
C ALA A 408 -12.34 -9.71 41.07
N GLU A 409 -12.25 -10.98 40.64
CA GLU A 409 -11.35 -11.41 39.57
C GLU A 409 -11.67 -10.68 38.26
N ARG A 410 -12.96 -10.56 37.87
CA ARG A 410 -13.37 -9.81 36.68
C ARG A 410 -13.03 -8.32 36.79
N ALA A 411 -13.18 -7.72 37.97
CA ALA A 411 -12.82 -6.33 38.20
C ALA A 411 -11.32 -6.08 38.03
N LEU A 412 -10.47 -7.03 38.43
CA LEU A 412 -9.00 -6.94 38.27
C LEU A 412 -8.54 -6.99 36.83
N VAL A 413 -9.21 -7.77 35.99
CA VAL A 413 -8.82 -7.88 34.57
C VAL A 413 -9.50 -6.84 33.67
N THR A 414 -10.60 -6.25 34.15
CA THR A 414 -11.32 -5.20 33.42
C THR A 414 -10.56 -3.87 33.54
N GLY A 415 -10.26 -3.24 32.40
CA GLY A 415 -9.59 -1.94 32.38
C GLY A 415 -8.06 -1.98 32.53
N LEU A 416 -7.44 -3.15 32.38
CA LEU A 416 -5.98 -3.24 32.29
C LEU A 416 -5.47 -2.43 31.10
N PRO A 417 -4.38 -1.67 31.25
CA PRO A 417 -3.82 -0.83 30.18
C PRO A 417 -3.02 -1.67 29.17
N LEU A 418 -3.63 -2.72 28.63
CA LEU A 418 -3.02 -3.58 27.62
C LEU A 418 -3.36 -3.07 26.21
N PRO A 419 -2.41 -2.96 25.29
CA PRO A 419 -2.60 -2.43 23.96
C PRO A 419 -3.15 -3.49 23.00
N TYR A 420 -4.35 -3.99 23.24
CA TYR A 420 -4.97 -5.09 22.47
C TYR A 420 -5.07 -4.83 20.96
N ARG A 421 -5.20 -3.57 20.55
CA ARG A 421 -5.21 -3.22 19.11
C ARG A 421 -3.87 -3.40 18.42
N ARG A 422 -2.79 -3.14 19.14
CA ARG A 422 -1.41 -3.26 18.66
C ARG A 422 -0.90 -4.69 18.80
N MET A 423 -1.29 -5.35 19.88
CA MET A 423 -0.90 -6.72 20.25
C MET A 423 -2.15 -7.59 20.44
N PRO A 424 -2.78 -8.05 19.34
CA PRO A 424 -4.01 -8.84 19.40
C PRO A 424 -3.87 -10.16 20.18
N GLN A 425 -2.67 -10.73 20.23
CA GLN A 425 -2.33 -11.94 20.97
C GLN A 425 -2.49 -11.80 22.49
N LEU A 426 -2.60 -10.57 23.01
CA LEU A 426 -2.91 -10.32 24.40
C LEU A 426 -4.39 -10.49 24.73
N ALA A 427 -5.28 -10.54 23.76
CA ALA A 427 -6.72 -10.70 23.93
C ALA A 427 -7.13 -12.17 23.97
N ALA A 428 -8.06 -12.51 24.85
CA ALA A 428 -8.57 -13.88 25.02
C ALA A 428 -9.22 -14.46 23.74
N ASP A 429 -9.78 -13.60 22.88
CA ASP A 429 -10.41 -13.99 21.60
C ASP A 429 -9.46 -13.92 20.39
N GLY A 430 -8.24 -13.42 20.58
CA GLY A 430 -7.22 -13.29 19.53
C GLY A 430 -7.59 -12.37 18.37
N SER A 431 -8.76 -11.67 18.43
CA SER A 431 -9.32 -11.00 17.25
C SER A 431 -8.83 -9.57 17.06
N GLY A 432 -8.37 -8.88 18.13
CA GLY A 432 -7.94 -7.48 18.06
C GLY A 432 -8.97 -6.48 17.49
N SER A 433 -10.13 -6.98 17.04
CA SER A 433 -11.20 -6.19 16.44
C SER A 433 -12.13 -5.61 17.50
N PRO A 434 -12.47 -4.31 17.45
CA PRO A 434 -13.39 -3.71 18.37
C PRO A 434 -14.80 -4.27 18.13
N ARG A 435 -15.24 -5.23 18.91
CA ARG A 435 -16.67 -5.47 19.08
C ARG A 435 -17.19 -4.30 19.90
N THR A 436 -18.14 -3.57 19.35
CA THR A 436 -18.84 -2.47 20.01
C THR A 436 -19.24 -2.87 21.44
N ASN A 437 -18.67 -2.18 22.44
CA ASN A 437 -18.95 -2.35 23.88
C ASN A 437 -18.51 -3.65 24.56
N ALA A 438 -17.65 -4.49 23.99
CA ALA A 438 -17.07 -5.60 24.71
C ALA A 438 -15.75 -5.14 25.36
N GLU A 439 -15.66 -5.25 26.67
CA GLU A 439 -14.42 -5.13 27.41
C GLU A 439 -13.49 -6.27 26.97
N TYR A 440 -12.30 -5.90 26.47
CA TYR A 440 -11.27 -6.90 26.16
C TYR A 440 -10.83 -7.56 27.46
N LEU A 441 -10.77 -8.89 27.48
CA LEU A 441 -10.16 -9.66 28.54
C LEU A 441 -8.77 -10.13 28.10
N PRO A 442 -7.77 -10.14 28.99
CA PRO A 442 -6.45 -10.66 28.68
C PRO A 442 -6.50 -12.16 28.39
N ALA A 443 -5.67 -12.61 27.45
CA ALA A 443 -5.44 -14.03 27.21
C ALA A 443 -4.75 -14.64 28.43
N ALA A 444 -5.18 -15.81 28.88
CA ALA A 444 -4.55 -16.51 30.01
C ALA A 444 -3.06 -16.79 29.73
N HIS A 445 -2.73 -17.10 28.48
CA HIS A 445 -1.37 -17.30 28.00
C HIS A 445 -1.18 -16.53 26.71
N ALA A 446 -0.07 -15.79 26.59
CA ALA A 446 0.30 -15.09 25.37
C ALA A 446 1.81 -15.29 25.09
N LEU A 447 2.16 -15.30 23.82
CA LEU A 447 3.54 -15.28 23.36
C LEU A 447 3.75 -14.00 22.54
N LEU A 448 4.64 -13.16 23.00
CA LEU A 448 5.11 -11.98 22.29
C LEU A 448 6.46 -12.28 21.67
N ALA A 449 6.72 -11.73 20.49
CA ALA A 449 7.98 -11.87 19.79
C ALA A 449 8.36 -10.51 19.17
N ASP A 450 9.61 -10.35 18.89
CA ASP A 450 10.18 -9.21 18.18
C ASP A 450 9.79 -7.86 18.81
N LEU A 451 9.30 -6.91 18.03
CA LEU A 451 8.90 -5.59 18.50
C LEU A 451 7.77 -5.59 19.53
N ASP A 452 6.88 -6.56 19.48
CA ASP A 452 5.82 -6.67 20.49
C ASP A 452 6.44 -6.97 21.86
N ALA A 453 7.51 -7.75 21.89
CA ALA A 453 8.26 -8.02 23.11
C ALA A 453 8.99 -6.76 23.62
N VAL A 454 9.64 -6.00 22.73
CA VAL A 454 10.28 -4.72 23.05
C VAL A 454 9.27 -3.74 23.65
N HIS A 455 8.19 -3.46 22.96
CA HIS A 455 7.17 -2.50 23.42
C HIS A 455 6.47 -2.95 24.70
N PHE A 456 6.29 -4.26 24.86
CA PHE A 456 5.73 -4.77 26.11
C PHE A 456 6.64 -4.45 27.30
N VAL A 457 7.95 -4.64 27.14
CA VAL A 457 8.93 -4.36 28.21
C VAL A 457 9.04 -2.87 28.50
N GLU A 458 9.15 -2.04 27.47
CA GLU A 458 9.37 -0.59 27.62
C GLU A 458 8.10 0.17 28.03
N GLU A 459 6.97 -0.11 27.43
CA GLU A 459 5.76 0.70 27.56
C GLU A 459 4.71 0.08 28.51
N VAL A 460 4.52 -1.26 28.45
CA VAL A 460 3.41 -1.93 29.13
C VAL A 460 3.79 -2.39 30.53
N LEU A 461 4.91 -3.08 30.65
CA LEU A 461 5.37 -3.70 31.89
C LEU A 461 5.48 -2.70 33.07
N PRO A 462 6.04 -1.48 32.89
CA PRO A 462 6.12 -0.49 33.98
C PRO A 462 4.73 0.03 34.42
N GLY A 463 3.75 -0.01 33.51
CA GLY A 463 2.37 0.40 33.78
C GLY A 463 1.59 -0.63 34.62
N LEU A 464 1.82 -1.92 34.39
CA LEU A 464 1.10 -3.00 35.07
C LEU A 464 1.36 -3.01 36.59
N ALA A 465 2.59 -2.78 37.02
CA ALA A 465 2.94 -2.67 38.42
C ALA A 465 2.17 -1.53 39.13
N LYS A 466 1.95 -0.40 38.43
CA LYS A 466 1.17 0.73 38.96
C LYS A 466 -0.32 0.42 39.08
N CYS A 467 -0.82 -0.53 38.30
CA CYS A 467 -2.20 -0.99 38.36
C CYS A 467 -2.46 -2.09 39.42
N GLY A 468 -1.45 -2.41 40.24
CA GLY A 468 -1.60 -3.42 41.29
C GLY A 468 -1.42 -4.86 40.79
N VAL A 469 -0.88 -5.07 39.61
CA VAL A 469 -0.51 -6.38 39.10
C VAL A 469 0.84 -6.79 39.74
N GLU A 470 0.88 -7.97 40.32
CA GLU A 470 2.14 -8.55 40.76
C GLU A 470 2.84 -9.20 39.59
N VAL A 471 4.04 -8.71 39.26
CA VAL A 471 4.81 -9.19 38.11
C VAL A 471 6.01 -10.03 38.58
N GLU A 472 6.09 -11.26 38.11
CA GLU A 472 7.24 -12.17 38.30
C GLU A 472 8.00 -12.26 36.96
N LEU A 473 9.28 -11.83 36.96
CA LEU A 473 10.15 -11.89 35.78
C LEU A 473 11.02 -13.12 35.85
N ILE A 474 11.03 -13.95 34.84
CA ILE A 474 11.86 -15.17 34.72
C ILE A 474 12.76 -15.05 33.52
N GLY A 475 14.06 -15.24 33.72
CA GLY A 475 15.09 -15.05 32.71
C GLY A 475 15.74 -13.68 32.80
N GLU A 476 16.67 -13.42 31.91
CA GLU A 476 17.37 -12.16 31.78
C GLU A 476 16.53 -11.19 30.96
N VAL A 477 16.21 -10.03 31.53
CA VAL A 477 15.44 -8.99 30.82
C VAL A 477 16.39 -8.25 29.88
N PRO A 478 16.20 -8.28 28.57
CA PRO A 478 17.07 -7.55 27.64
C PRO A 478 16.98 -6.03 27.90
N ASP A 479 18.10 -5.35 27.77
CA ASP A 479 18.19 -3.89 27.84
C ASP A 479 17.89 -3.33 26.43
N TYR A 480 16.61 -3.14 26.12
CA TYR A 480 16.21 -2.63 24.82
C TYR A 480 16.60 -1.16 24.67
N ARG A 481 17.27 -0.84 23.55
CA ARG A 481 17.67 0.52 23.20
C ARG A 481 17.42 0.79 21.73
N ARG A 482 16.67 1.83 21.44
CA ARG A 482 16.40 2.28 20.08
C ARG A 482 17.55 3.12 19.53
N LEU A 483 17.96 2.86 18.30
CA LEU A 483 18.91 3.69 17.56
C LEU A 483 18.18 4.59 16.58
N ASP A 484 18.32 5.90 16.76
CA ASP A 484 17.57 6.90 15.97
C ASP A 484 18.44 7.68 14.97
N ASP A 485 19.76 7.56 14.99
CA ASP A 485 20.65 8.27 14.07
C ASP A 485 20.67 7.62 12.67
N ALA A 486 21.11 8.37 11.67
CA ALA A 486 21.33 7.85 10.33
C ALA A 486 22.46 6.80 10.31
N PRO A 487 22.30 5.71 9.53
CA PRO A 487 23.34 4.70 9.40
C PRO A 487 24.57 5.27 8.67
N LEU A 488 25.75 4.95 9.18
CA LEU A 488 27.02 5.15 8.47
C LEU A 488 27.36 3.85 7.75
N VAL A 489 27.42 3.88 6.44
CA VAL A 489 27.78 2.74 5.59
C VAL A 489 29.22 2.89 5.15
N GLU A 490 30.07 1.92 5.50
CA GLU A 490 31.47 1.82 5.07
C GLU A 490 31.58 0.70 4.03
N LEU A 491 32.17 0.98 2.87
CA LEU A 491 32.32 0.07 1.75
C LEU A 491 33.81 -0.24 1.50
N SER A 492 34.12 -1.50 1.27
CA SER A 492 35.45 -1.89 0.78
C SER A 492 35.35 -3.02 -0.24
N THR A 493 36.31 -3.08 -1.17
CA THR A 493 36.44 -4.16 -2.14
C THR A 493 37.78 -4.81 -2.07
N SER A 494 37.83 -6.14 -2.14
CA SER A 494 39.03 -6.91 -2.25
C SER A 494 39.10 -7.68 -3.58
N ASP A 495 40.30 -7.85 -4.14
CA ASP A 495 40.55 -8.56 -5.41
C ASP A 495 40.72 -10.06 -5.11
N ASP A 496 39.95 -10.91 -5.75
CA ASP A 496 40.04 -12.37 -5.63
C ASP A 496 40.73 -12.92 -6.87
N ASP A 497 42.02 -13.29 -6.74
CA ASP A 497 42.94 -14.01 -7.65
C ASP A 497 42.65 -13.93 -9.17
N GLY A 498 42.37 -12.71 -9.71
CA GLY A 498 42.30 -12.47 -11.15
C GLY A 498 40.99 -12.89 -11.82
N SER A 499 39.93 -13.13 -11.08
CA SER A 499 38.54 -13.34 -11.55
C SER A 499 37.88 -12.02 -11.98
N ASP A 500 36.77 -12.10 -12.75
CA ASP A 500 35.95 -10.93 -13.10
C ASP A 500 35.04 -10.49 -11.97
N TRP A 501 35.22 -11.04 -10.75
CA TRP A 501 34.41 -10.79 -9.54
C TRP A 501 35.28 -10.19 -8.44
N PHE A 502 34.70 -9.30 -7.68
CA PHE A 502 35.28 -8.70 -6.48
C PHE A 502 34.39 -8.99 -5.29
N ASP A 503 34.98 -9.30 -4.16
CA ASP A 503 34.25 -9.43 -2.91
C ASP A 503 33.92 -8.02 -2.37
N LEU A 504 32.65 -7.76 -2.11
CA LEU A 504 32.17 -6.51 -1.56
C LEU A 504 31.96 -6.68 -0.06
N HIS A 505 32.67 -5.90 0.73
CA HIS A 505 32.50 -5.83 2.17
C HIS A 505 31.72 -4.55 2.52
N ILE A 506 30.56 -4.74 3.19
CA ILE A 506 29.70 -3.66 3.64
C ILE A 506 29.68 -3.71 5.18
N LYS A 507 30.09 -2.61 5.81
CA LYS A 507 30.00 -2.43 7.25
C LYS A 507 29.04 -1.29 7.54
N VAL A 508 28.00 -1.55 8.31
CA VAL A 508 26.99 -0.58 8.70
C VAL A 508 27.09 -0.32 10.19
N SER A 509 27.12 0.95 10.59
CA SER A 509 27.10 1.33 11.99
C SER A 509 26.08 2.45 12.24
N VAL A 510 25.44 2.44 13.41
CA VAL A 510 24.50 3.48 13.87
C VAL A 510 24.90 3.88 15.28
N GLN A 511 25.11 5.16 15.55
CA GLN A 511 25.56 5.67 16.87
C GLN A 511 26.82 4.99 17.41
N GLY A 512 27.71 4.51 16.51
CA GLY A 512 28.94 3.80 16.88
C GLY A 512 28.77 2.29 17.12
N GLU A 513 27.55 1.77 17.16
CA GLU A 513 27.25 0.34 17.19
C GLU A 513 27.36 -0.25 15.79
N VAL A 514 28.16 -1.29 15.63
CA VAL A 514 28.32 -1.99 14.34
C VAL A 514 27.22 -3.03 14.21
N LEU A 515 26.40 -2.89 13.17
CA LEU A 515 25.34 -3.85 12.87
C LEU A 515 25.95 -5.07 12.15
N PRO A 516 25.70 -6.30 12.63
CA PRO A 516 26.08 -7.50 11.90
C PRO A 516 25.42 -7.50 10.51
N PHE A 517 26.24 -7.47 9.46
CA PHE A 517 25.74 -7.30 8.10
C PHE A 517 24.87 -8.47 7.65
N ASP A 518 25.15 -9.68 8.10
CA ASP A 518 24.36 -10.88 7.85
C ASP A 518 22.92 -10.75 8.39
N GLN A 519 22.76 -10.27 9.62
CA GLN A 519 21.44 -10.03 10.24
C GLN A 519 20.69 -8.89 9.53
N LEU A 520 21.38 -7.77 9.27
CA LEU A 520 20.82 -6.63 8.54
C LEU A 520 20.40 -7.05 7.11
N PHE A 521 21.25 -7.83 6.44
CA PHE A 521 20.99 -8.32 5.10
C PHE A 521 19.76 -9.24 5.05
N VAL A 522 19.61 -10.16 5.99
CA VAL A 522 18.47 -11.07 6.10
C VAL A 522 17.18 -10.27 6.38
N ALA A 523 17.21 -9.32 7.32
CA ALA A 523 16.08 -8.46 7.64
C ALA A 523 15.63 -7.63 6.44
N LEU A 524 16.57 -6.95 5.77
CA LEU A 524 16.28 -6.17 4.55
C LEU A 524 15.74 -7.04 3.42
N SER A 525 16.25 -8.25 3.27
CA SER A 525 15.82 -9.19 2.21
C SER A 525 14.43 -9.77 2.45
N ARG A 526 14.01 -9.92 3.69
CA ARG A 526 12.66 -10.35 4.07
C ARG A 526 11.64 -9.22 3.99
N GLY A 527 12.11 -7.98 3.90
CA GLY A 527 11.27 -6.80 3.96
C GLY A 527 10.82 -6.48 5.38
N ASP A 528 11.61 -6.86 6.39
CA ASP A 528 11.30 -6.56 7.78
C ASP A 528 11.38 -5.03 7.99
N ASP A 529 10.46 -4.49 8.78
CA ASP A 529 10.43 -3.04 9.07
C ASP A 529 11.42 -2.64 10.16
N HIS A 530 11.94 -3.61 10.91
CA HIS A 530 12.84 -3.40 12.06
C HIS A 530 13.89 -4.50 12.13
N LEU A 531 15.01 -4.17 12.76
CA LEU A 531 16.06 -5.12 13.15
C LEU A 531 16.27 -5.02 14.64
N ILE A 532 16.24 -6.16 15.33
CA ILE A 532 16.55 -6.29 16.77
C ILE A 532 17.78 -7.18 16.88
N LEU A 533 18.84 -6.66 17.47
CA LEU A 533 20.07 -7.39 17.70
C LEU A 533 20.00 -8.20 19.02
N ASP A 534 20.77 -9.27 19.12
CA ASP A 534 20.85 -10.10 20.35
C ASP A 534 21.20 -9.27 21.60
N SER A 535 21.87 -8.13 21.44
CA SER A 535 22.18 -7.18 22.50
C SER A 535 20.96 -6.42 23.06
N GLY A 536 19.79 -6.50 22.41
CA GLY A 536 18.61 -5.70 22.72
C GLY A 536 18.58 -4.34 22.00
N VAL A 537 19.60 -4.01 21.24
CA VAL A 537 19.60 -2.80 20.41
C VAL A 537 18.67 -3.01 19.21
N TYR A 538 17.79 -2.05 18.92
CA TYR A 538 16.88 -2.14 17.78
C TYR A 538 16.78 -0.84 16.99
N LEU A 539 16.43 -0.96 15.71
CA LEU A 539 16.30 0.18 14.78
C LEU A 539 15.24 -0.07 13.72
N GLU A 540 14.67 1.02 13.19
CA GLU A 540 13.73 0.99 12.08
C GLU A 540 14.48 0.90 10.74
N LEU A 541 14.02 -0.01 9.86
CA LEU A 541 14.59 -0.24 8.53
C LEU A 541 13.82 0.46 7.40
N ASP A 542 12.74 1.17 7.70
CA ASP A 542 11.93 1.91 6.72
C ASP A 542 12.54 3.26 6.30
N ARG A 543 13.71 3.61 6.84
CA ARG A 543 14.46 4.82 6.50
C ARG A 543 14.95 4.79 5.05
N LYS A 544 15.09 5.98 4.44
CA LYS A 544 15.50 6.12 3.03
C LYS A 544 16.83 5.44 2.71
N GLU A 545 17.77 5.48 3.64
CA GLU A 545 19.10 4.88 3.50
C GLU A 545 19.00 3.35 3.43
N PHE A 546 18.23 2.75 4.32
CA PHE A 546 17.97 1.30 4.31
C PHE A 546 17.08 0.86 3.15
N SER A 547 16.11 1.68 2.75
CA SER A 547 15.27 1.40 1.57
C SER A 547 16.11 1.34 0.29
N ARG A 548 17.07 2.25 0.13
CA ARG A 548 18.02 2.22 -0.99
C ARG A 548 18.94 1.00 -0.91
N LEU A 549 19.50 0.72 0.27
CA LEU A 549 20.35 -0.44 0.48
C LEU A 549 19.57 -1.74 0.21
N ARG A 550 18.32 -1.83 0.65
CA ARG A 550 17.41 -2.96 0.35
C ARG A 550 17.25 -3.16 -1.15
N THR A 551 16.93 -2.10 -1.90
CA THR A 551 16.78 -2.18 -3.35
C THR A 551 18.03 -2.69 -4.04
N LEU A 552 19.20 -2.23 -3.62
CA LEU A 552 20.50 -2.67 -4.19
C LEU A 552 20.82 -4.12 -3.80
N ILE A 553 20.51 -4.53 -2.58
CA ILE A 553 20.67 -5.93 -2.13
C ILE A 553 19.73 -6.86 -2.90
N GLU A 554 18.46 -6.49 -3.06
CA GLU A 554 17.47 -7.27 -3.83
C GLU A 554 17.90 -7.41 -5.29
N GLU A 555 18.40 -6.34 -5.90
CA GLU A 555 18.95 -6.38 -7.23
C GLU A 555 20.20 -7.27 -7.32
N ALA A 556 21.14 -7.10 -6.40
CA ALA A 556 22.36 -7.94 -6.35
C ALA A 556 22.00 -9.42 -6.22
N ARG A 557 21.05 -9.76 -5.35
CA ARG A 557 20.53 -11.14 -5.21
C ARG A 557 19.85 -11.66 -6.47
N ALA A 558 19.03 -10.83 -7.11
CA ALA A 558 18.36 -11.20 -8.35
C ALA A 558 19.38 -11.47 -9.48
N LEU A 559 20.60 -10.96 -9.35
CA LEU A 559 21.67 -11.04 -10.34
C LEU A 559 22.78 -12.08 -10.01
N GLN A 560 22.86 -12.60 -8.76
CA GLN A 560 23.91 -13.55 -8.36
C GLN A 560 23.63 -15.00 -8.80
N GLU A 561 24.72 -15.77 -9.03
CA GLU A 561 24.71 -17.22 -9.17
C GLU A 561 24.86 -17.88 -7.79
N GLY A 562 23.84 -18.57 -7.30
CA GLY A 562 23.87 -19.38 -6.08
C GLY A 562 23.02 -18.85 -4.94
N ASP A 563 22.80 -19.71 -3.91
CA ASP A 563 22.07 -19.39 -2.68
C ASP A 563 23.00 -18.97 -1.53
N ASP A 564 24.25 -18.61 -1.84
CA ASP A 564 25.22 -18.21 -0.81
C ASP A 564 24.85 -16.82 -0.26
N THR A 565 24.50 -16.79 1.01
CA THR A 565 23.95 -15.59 1.67
C THR A 565 25.01 -14.80 2.42
N GLU A 566 26.25 -15.29 2.51
CA GLU A 566 27.26 -14.71 3.38
C GLU A 566 28.18 -13.68 2.69
N THR A 567 28.37 -13.77 1.36
CA THR A 567 29.22 -12.82 0.63
C THR A 567 28.51 -12.22 -0.57
N LEU A 568 28.52 -10.89 -0.66
CA LEU A 568 28.10 -10.15 -1.85
C LEU A 568 29.27 -10.05 -2.81
N ARG A 569 29.13 -10.59 -4.03
CA ARG A 569 30.11 -10.47 -5.12
C ARG A 569 29.61 -9.51 -6.18
N ILE A 570 30.46 -8.60 -6.57
CA ILE A 570 30.20 -7.66 -7.67
C ILE A 570 31.08 -8.02 -8.86
N SER A 571 30.45 -8.18 -10.02
CA SER A 571 31.17 -8.33 -11.28
C SER A 571 31.69 -6.98 -11.79
N THR A 572 32.81 -6.97 -12.49
CA THR A 572 33.34 -5.79 -13.23
C THR A 572 32.29 -5.16 -14.15
N TYR A 573 31.36 -5.93 -14.66
CA TYR A 573 30.22 -5.44 -15.47
C TYR A 573 29.16 -4.68 -14.69
N GLN A 574 29.18 -4.71 -13.36
CA GLN A 574 28.18 -4.08 -12.48
C GLN A 574 28.68 -2.73 -11.91
N ALA A 575 29.53 -2.02 -12.62
CA ALA A 575 30.10 -0.73 -12.18
C ALA A 575 29.03 0.31 -11.80
N SER A 576 27.90 0.34 -12.48
CA SER A 576 26.79 1.27 -12.15
C SER A 576 26.08 0.93 -10.84
N LEU A 577 26.11 -0.33 -10.39
CA LEU A 577 25.64 -0.72 -9.06
C LEU A 577 26.56 -0.16 -7.97
N TRP A 578 27.87 -0.20 -8.23
CA TRP A 578 28.87 0.37 -7.34
C TRP A 578 28.70 1.88 -7.16
N GLU A 579 28.45 2.62 -8.27
CA GLU A 579 28.19 4.06 -8.19
C GLU A 579 27.01 4.39 -7.27
N GLU A 580 25.94 3.62 -7.33
CA GLU A 580 24.80 3.79 -6.44
C GLU A 580 25.15 3.44 -4.99
N LEU A 581 25.98 2.44 -4.75
CA LEU A 581 26.51 2.12 -3.42
C LEU A 581 27.38 3.26 -2.88
N LEU A 582 28.23 3.90 -3.72
CA LEU A 582 29.03 5.06 -3.32
C LEU A 582 28.18 6.25 -2.83
N GLN A 583 26.96 6.40 -3.33
CA GLN A 583 26.04 7.45 -2.87
C GLN A 583 25.43 7.15 -1.49
N LEU A 584 25.54 5.91 -0.99
CA LEU A 584 25.01 5.48 0.30
C LEU A 584 26.06 5.52 1.41
N GLY A 585 27.33 5.42 1.07
CA GLY A 585 28.37 5.24 2.06
C GLY A 585 29.73 5.81 1.70
N VAL A 586 30.69 5.62 2.60
CA VAL A 586 32.07 6.08 2.46
C VAL A 586 32.92 4.87 2.04
N VAL A 587 33.71 5.03 1.00
CA VAL A 587 34.69 4.00 0.58
C VAL A 587 35.89 4.12 1.48
N VAL A 588 36.20 3.04 2.21
CA VAL A 588 37.36 2.95 3.09
C VAL A 588 38.55 2.39 2.34
N GLU A 589 38.34 1.38 1.49
CA GLU A 589 39.39 0.74 0.71
C GLU A 589 38.82 0.25 -0.62
N GLN A 590 39.61 0.40 -1.69
CA GLN A 590 39.18 0.03 -3.04
C GLN A 590 40.34 -0.60 -3.81
N ALA A 591 40.12 -1.76 -4.44
CA ALA A 591 41.11 -2.41 -5.27
C ALA A 591 41.46 -1.53 -6.49
N ASP A 592 42.75 -1.29 -6.75
CA ASP A 592 43.24 -0.40 -7.81
C ASP A 592 42.69 -0.73 -9.19
N ARG A 593 42.59 -2.02 -9.52
CA ARG A 593 42.02 -2.51 -10.76
C ARG A 593 40.53 -2.16 -10.89
N TRP A 594 39.78 -2.34 -9.82
CA TRP A 594 38.36 -1.99 -9.75
C TRP A 594 38.15 -0.49 -9.95
N SER A 595 38.90 0.34 -9.21
CA SER A 595 38.80 1.79 -9.27
C SER A 595 38.98 2.33 -10.70
N LYS A 596 40.03 1.88 -11.42
CA LYS A 596 40.28 2.29 -12.78
C LYS A 596 39.20 1.87 -13.77
N THR A 597 38.73 0.63 -13.66
CA THR A 597 37.66 0.11 -14.52
C THR A 597 36.32 0.83 -14.30
N VAL A 598 35.93 1.04 -13.05
CA VAL A 598 34.67 1.70 -12.72
C VAL A 598 34.67 3.17 -13.14
N SER A 599 35.76 3.91 -12.85
CA SER A 599 35.84 5.32 -13.20
C SER A 599 35.74 5.54 -14.71
N GLY A 600 36.43 4.72 -15.52
CA GLY A 600 36.36 4.83 -16.96
C GLY A 600 35.01 4.39 -17.57
N LEU A 601 34.29 3.43 -16.94
CA LEU A 601 32.97 3.02 -17.41
C LEU A 601 31.89 4.07 -17.10
N MET A 602 32.01 4.79 -15.98
CA MET A 602 31.02 5.77 -15.52
C MET A 602 31.18 7.11 -16.22
N ASP A 603 32.41 7.51 -16.53
CA ASP A 603 32.69 8.78 -17.20
C ASP A 603 33.66 8.59 -18.37
N ALA A 604 33.11 8.54 -19.58
CA ALA A 604 33.88 8.40 -20.82
C ALA A 604 34.89 9.56 -21.04
N THR A 605 34.73 10.70 -20.34
CA THR A 605 35.70 11.82 -20.42
C THR A 605 36.97 11.57 -19.63
N LEU A 606 36.94 10.60 -18.70
CA LEU A 606 38.11 10.14 -17.92
C LEU A 606 38.93 9.08 -18.66
N VAL A 607 38.42 8.57 -19.78
CA VAL A 607 39.19 7.62 -20.66
C VAL A 607 40.33 8.38 -21.30
N GLU A 608 41.56 7.90 -21.09
CA GLU A 608 42.75 8.47 -21.76
C GLU A 608 42.53 8.49 -23.29
N PRO A 609 42.75 9.65 -23.95
CA PRO A 609 42.57 9.76 -25.38
C PRO A 609 43.55 8.84 -26.12
N VAL A 610 42.97 7.87 -26.82
CA VAL A 610 43.73 6.91 -27.63
C VAL A 610 43.77 7.41 -29.07
N ASP A 611 45.00 7.48 -29.64
CA ASP A 611 45.18 7.89 -31.02
C ASP A 611 44.76 6.79 -32.00
N VAL A 612 44.23 7.22 -33.14
CA VAL A 612 43.87 6.33 -34.24
C VAL A 612 45.14 5.66 -34.78
N PRO A 613 45.18 4.32 -34.97
CA PRO A 613 46.33 3.64 -35.51
C PRO A 613 46.76 4.18 -36.90
N ALA A 614 48.01 4.57 -37.06
CA ALA A 614 48.54 5.05 -38.36
C ALA A 614 48.39 4.03 -39.49
N THR A 615 48.18 2.76 -39.16
CA THR A 615 47.98 1.68 -40.13
C THR A 615 46.55 1.65 -40.69
N LEU A 616 45.58 2.36 -40.07
CA LEU A 616 44.23 2.48 -40.60
C LEU A 616 44.19 3.50 -41.73
N GLN A 617 43.73 3.10 -42.90
CA GLN A 617 43.62 3.96 -44.09
C GLN A 617 42.23 4.62 -44.16
N ALA A 618 41.87 5.34 -43.11
CA ALA A 618 40.62 6.09 -43.03
C ALA A 618 40.73 7.22 -42.00
N GLU A 619 40.04 8.30 -42.24
CA GLU A 619 39.82 9.35 -41.25
C GLU A 619 38.47 9.08 -40.53
N LEU A 620 38.52 8.96 -39.20
CA LEU A 620 37.32 8.72 -38.40
C LEU A 620 36.56 10.03 -38.17
N ARG A 621 35.28 10.05 -38.40
CA ARG A 621 34.40 11.14 -37.96
C ARG A 621 34.44 11.28 -36.44
N PRO A 622 34.14 12.46 -35.86
CA PRO A 622 34.23 12.68 -34.43
C PRO A 622 33.50 11.59 -33.58
N TYR A 623 32.28 11.27 -33.94
CA TYR A 623 31.53 10.21 -33.23
C TYR A 623 32.14 8.80 -33.42
N GLN A 624 32.78 8.52 -34.58
CA GLN A 624 33.46 7.24 -34.80
C GLN A 624 34.74 7.17 -33.96
N LEU A 625 35.42 8.29 -33.78
CA LEU A 625 36.58 8.41 -32.90
C LEU A 625 36.19 8.12 -31.44
N ASP A 626 35.10 8.70 -31.00
CA ASP A 626 34.56 8.43 -29.65
C ASP A 626 34.17 6.94 -29.48
N GLY A 627 33.56 6.35 -30.50
CA GLY A 627 33.21 4.93 -30.47
C GLY A 627 34.48 4.04 -30.49
N TYR A 628 35.49 4.39 -31.24
CA TYR A 628 36.78 3.69 -31.24
C TYR A 628 37.49 3.78 -29.88
N ARG A 629 37.46 4.94 -29.23
CA ARG A 629 38.00 5.14 -27.87
C ARG A 629 37.26 4.29 -26.84
N TRP A 630 35.94 4.29 -26.88
CA TRP A 630 35.11 3.45 -26.04
C TRP A 630 35.39 1.95 -26.26
N LEU A 631 35.49 1.49 -27.50
CA LEU A 631 35.89 0.11 -27.82
C LEU A 631 37.28 -0.24 -27.32
N SER A 632 38.22 0.69 -27.42
CA SER A 632 39.61 0.52 -26.94
C SER A 632 39.62 0.39 -25.41
N PHE A 633 38.87 1.24 -24.72
CA PHE A 633 38.71 1.15 -23.28
C PHE A 633 38.15 -0.22 -22.84
N LEU A 634 37.07 -0.69 -23.47
CA LEU A 634 36.51 -2.01 -23.16
C LEU A 634 37.53 -3.12 -23.37
N TYR A 635 38.29 -3.09 -24.48
CA TYR A 635 39.33 -4.10 -24.78
C TYR A 635 40.44 -4.10 -23.74
N ASP A 636 40.94 -2.92 -23.36
CA ASP A 636 42.07 -2.77 -22.41
C ASP A 636 41.69 -3.28 -21.01
N HIS A 637 40.41 -3.21 -20.64
CA HIS A 637 39.90 -3.67 -19.33
C HIS A 637 39.27 -5.07 -19.39
N GLY A 638 39.39 -5.81 -20.52
CA GLY A 638 38.83 -7.16 -20.66
C GLY A 638 37.29 -7.20 -20.65
N LEU A 639 36.65 -6.06 -20.92
CA LEU A 639 35.19 -5.94 -20.93
C LEU A 639 34.66 -6.11 -22.35
N GLY A 640 33.48 -6.74 -22.47
CA GLY A 640 32.74 -6.75 -23.74
C GLY A 640 31.65 -5.70 -23.78
N GLY A 641 31.06 -5.49 -24.97
CA GLY A 641 30.00 -4.49 -25.11
C GLY A 641 29.15 -4.66 -26.37
N ILE A 642 28.14 -3.76 -26.49
CA ILE A 642 27.23 -3.73 -27.64
C ILE A 642 27.38 -2.38 -28.35
N LEU A 643 27.85 -2.40 -29.59
CA LEU A 643 27.84 -1.23 -30.47
C LEU A 643 26.54 -1.20 -31.26
N ALA A 644 25.61 -0.38 -30.81
CA ALA A 644 24.21 -0.33 -31.26
C ALA A 644 23.89 0.91 -32.11
N ASP A 645 24.89 1.52 -32.73
CA ASP A 645 24.70 2.65 -33.62
C ASP A 645 23.75 2.32 -34.79
N ASP A 646 23.06 3.32 -35.29
CA ASP A 646 22.21 3.16 -36.48
C ASP A 646 22.99 2.60 -37.67
N MET A 647 22.28 1.93 -38.57
CA MET A 647 22.88 1.40 -39.79
C MET A 647 23.51 2.53 -40.63
N GLY A 648 24.70 2.31 -41.19
CA GLY A 648 25.40 3.30 -41.98
C GLY A 648 26.34 4.25 -41.22
N LEU A 649 26.39 4.19 -39.89
CA LEU A 649 27.28 5.01 -39.07
C LEU A 649 28.74 4.46 -39.00
N GLY A 650 29.10 3.45 -39.80
CA GLY A 650 30.46 2.94 -39.89
C GLY A 650 30.92 2.08 -38.73
N LYS A 651 30.03 1.24 -38.20
CA LYS A 651 30.33 0.29 -37.09
C LYS A 651 31.50 -0.64 -37.45
N THR A 652 31.55 -1.15 -38.69
CA THR A 652 32.62 -2.00 -39.21
C THR A 652 33.96 -1.27 -39.16
N LEU A 653 34.01 0.02 -39.56
CA LEU A 653 35.23 0.83 -39.56
C LEU A 653 35.74 1.05 -38.13
N GLN A 654 34.85 1.34 -37.16
CA GLN A 654 35.22 1.47 -35.75
C GLN A 654 35.79 0.17 -35.19
N ALA A 655 35.22 -0.98 -35.54
CA ALA A 655 35.73 -2.30 -35.16
C ALA A 655 37.06 -2.63 -35.81
N LEU A 656 37.27 -2.28 -37.11
CA LEU A 656 38.56 -2.43 -37.79
C LEU A 656 39.64 -1.54 -37.16
N ALA A 657 39.32 -0.32 -36.77
CA ALA A 657 40.24 0.57 -36.06
C ALA A 657 40.71 -0.07 -34.73
N LEU A 658 39.80 -0.67 -33.95
CA LEU A 658 40.14 -1.43 -32.75
C LEU A 658 41.07 -2.60 -33.08
N ILE A 659 40.77 -3.42 -34.11
CA ILE A 659 41.59 -4.56 -34.50
C ILE A 659 43.01 -4.11 -34.88
N CYS A 660 43.14 -3.03 -35.66
CA CYS A 660 44.43 -2.45 -36.01
C CYS A 660 45.24 -2.08 -34.77
N ARG A 661 44.63 -1.40 -33.80
CA ARG A 661 45.27 -1.06 -32.53
C ARG A 661 45.72 -2.29 -31.76
N CYS A 662 44.84 -3.27 -31.63
CA CYS A 662 45.11 -4.49 -30.85
C CYS A 662 46.30 -5.26 -31.46
N LYS A 663 46.38 -5.28 -32.80
CA LYS A 663 47.49 -5.94 -33.52
C LYS A 663 48.79 -5.18 -33.42
N LEU A 664 48.78 -3.84 -33.38
CA LEU A 664 49.97 -3.03 -33.09
C LEU A 664 50.49 -3.27 -31.66
N LEU A 665 49.60 -3.35 -30.67
CA LEU A 665 49.98 -3.56 -29.27
C LEU A 665 50.44 -4.99 -28.98
N ARG A 666 49.82 -5.97 -29.62
CA ARG A 666 50.09 -7.41 -29.44
C ARG A 666 50.16 -8.13 -30.78
N PRO A 667 51.30 -8.02 -31.54
CA PRO A 667 51.43 -8.65 -32.84
C PRO A 667 51.24 -10.16 -32.82
N ASP A 668 51.69 -10.81 -31.74
CA ASP A 668 51.60 -12.27 -31.56
C ASP A 668 50.25 -12.69 -30.89
N GLY A 669 49.38 -11.74 -30.63
CA GLY A 669 48.03 -12.01 -30.15
C GLY A 669 47.26 -12.84 -31.19
N GLY A 670 46.43 -13.80 -30.75
CA GLY A 670 45.58 -14.61 -31.63
C GLY A 670 44.72 -13.78 -32.58
N PRO A 671 44.13 -14.38 -33.62
CA PRO A 671 43.26 -13.67 -34.54
C PRO A 671 41.95 -13.19 -33.86
N PHE A 672 41.36 -12.15 -34.47
CA PHE A 672 39.95 -11.82 -34.19
C PHE A 672 39.03 -12.68 -35.05
N VAL A 673 37.97 -13.22 -34.49
CA VAL A 673 36.90 -13.88 -35.25
C VAL A 673 35.71 -12.93 -35.42
N VAL A 674 35.36 -12.65 -36.66
CA VAL A 674 34.16 -11.89 -37.05
C VAL A 674 33.09 -12.87 -37.52
N VAL A 675 31.98 -12.91 -36.85
CA VAL A 675 30.83 -13.75 -37.19
C VAL A 675 29.70 -12.85 -37.70
N ALA A 676 29.36 -13.01 -38.96
CA ALA A 676 28.38 -12.18 -39.64
C ALA A 676 27.38 -13.03 -40.44
N PRO A 677 26.24 -12.48 -40.83
CA PRO A 677 25.37 -13.13 -41.81
C PRO A 677 26.13 -13.41 -43.13
N THR A 678 25.78 -14.49 -43.79
CA THR A 678 26.47 -14.89 -45.04
C THR A 678 26.49 -13.78 -46.09
N SER A 679 25.49 -12.93 -46.13
CA SER A 679 25.38 -11.76 -47.04
C SER A 679 26.38 -10.64 -46.70
N VAL A 680 26.81 -10.56 -45.43
CA VAL A 680 27.66 -9.48 -44.91
C VAL A 680 29.12 -9.86 -44.89
N VAL A 681 29.44 -11.17 -44.92
CA VAL A 681 30.81 -11.68 -44.93
C VAL A 681 31.70 -11.05 -46.05
N PRO A 682 31.24 -10.93 -47.31
CA PRO A 682 32.03 -10.28 -48.35
C PRO A 682 32.26 -8.78 -48.08
N ASN A 683 31.30 -8.09 -47.49
CA ASN A 683 31.42 -6.67 -47.17
C ASN A 683 32.55 -6.43 -46.15
N TRP A 684 32.60 -7.24 -45.08
CA TRP A 684 33.69 -7.19 -44.11
C TRP A 684 35.06 -7.40 -44.75
N ALA A 685 35.21 -8.37 -45.67
CA ALA A 685 36.44 -8.62 -46.37
C ALA A 685 36.87 -7.42 -47.27
N ASN A 686 35.88 -6.81 -47.96
CA ASN A 686 36.13 -5.65 -48.81
C ASN A 686 36.50 -4.41 -48.00
N GLU A 687 35.79 -4.14 -46.89
CA GLU A 687 36.08 -3.02 -45.98
C GLU A 687 37.45 -3.19 -45.31
N ALA A 688 37.80 -4.41 -44.87
CA ALA A 688 39.12 -4.69 -44.29
C ALA A 688 40.24 -4.49 -45.33
N ALA A 689 40.06 -4.96 -46.57
CA ALA A 689 41.00 -4.75 -47.65
C ALA A 689 41.18 -3.25 -48.01
N ARG A 690 40.12 -2.46 -47.90
CA ARG A 690 40.13 -1.02 -48.19
C ARG A 690 40.77 -0.19 -47.06
N PHE A 691 40.37 -0.43 -45.80
CA PHE A 691 40.74 0.43 -44.68
C PHE A 691 41.88 -0.09 -43.83
N ALA A 692 42.12 -1.41 -43.85
CA ALA A 692 43.17 -2.07 -43.08
C ALA A 692 43.94 -3.12 -43.92
N PRO A 693 44.53 -2.73 -45.07
CA PRO A 693 45.16 -3.68 -46.04
C PRO A 693 46.36 -4.43 -45.47
N HIS A 694 46.92 -3.97 -44.36
CA HIS A 694 48.06 -4.63 -43.69
C HIS A 694 47.61 -5.87 -42.87
N LEU A 695 46.33 -5.99 -42.58
CA LEU A 695 45.79 -7.14 -41.83
C LEU A 695 45.64 -8.36 -42.75
N ARG A 696 46.11 -9.51 -42.30
CA ARG A 696 45.86 -10.77 -42.97
C ARG A 696 44.45 -11.28 -42.65
N VAL A 697 43.55 -11.07 -43.62
CA VAL A 697 42.13 -11.45 -43.49
C VAL A 697 41.90 -12.82 -44.15
N VAL A 698 41.29 -13.72 -43.42
CA VAL A 698 40.91 -15.06 -43.91
C VAL A 698 39.38 -15.20 -43.85
N THR A 699 38.78 -15.51 -44.98
CA THR A 699 37.32 -15.73 -45.06
C THR A 699 37.01 -17.22 -45.12
N VAL A 700 36.23 -17.71 -44.14
CA VAL A 700 35.78 -19.11 -44.10
C VAL A 700 34.45 -19.21 -44.83
N GLY A 701 34.45 -19.70 -46.07
CA GLY A 701 33.27 -19.78 -46.94
C GLY A 701 32.59 -21.16 -46.96
N ALA A 702 33.22 -22.21 -46.42
CA ALA A 702 32.68 -23.57 -46.40
C ALA A 702 33.04 -24.28 -45.10
N SER A 703 32.22 -25.27 -44.73
CA SER A 703 32.52 -26.12 -43.57
C SER A 703 33.77 -26.99 -43.78
N GLN A 704 34.43 -27.38 -42.69
CA GLN A 704 35.59 -28.27 -42.73
C GLN A 704 35.30 -29.59 -43.50
N ALA A 705 34.11 -30.12 -43.31
CA ALA A 705 33.68 -31.33 -44.04
C ALA A 705 33.62 -31.15 -45.55
N LYS A 706 33.25 -29.92 -46.01
CA LYS A 706 33.16 -29.58 -47.44
C LYS A 706 34.51 -29.16 -48.05
N SER A 707 35.30 -28.38 -47.30
CA SER A 707 36.61 -27.88 -47.75
C SER A 707 37.71 -28.93 -47.67
N LYS A 708 37.49 -29.97 -46.81
CA LYS A 708 38.53 -30.99 -46.49
C LYS A 708 39.79 -30.41 -45.83
N GLN A 709 39.73 -29.20 -45.29
CA GLN A 709 40.80 -28.53 -44.58
C GLN A 709 40.41 -28.32 -43.12
N LYS A 710 41.39 -28.48 -42.21
CA LYS A 710 41.17 -28.14 -40.83
C LYS A 710 41.11 -26.64 -40.62
N LEU A 711 40.24 -26.16 -39.77
CA LEU A 711 40.11 -24.72 -39.47
C LEU A 711 41.44 -24.14 -38.94
N SER A 712 42.17 -24.89 -38.10
CA SER A 712 43.46 -24.48 -37.55
C SER A 712 44.54 -24.21 -38.63
N GLU A 713 44.51 -24.95 -39.71
CA GLU A 713 45.44 -24.76 -40.86
C GLU A 713 45.03 -23.53 -41.67
N LEU A 714 43.74 -23.34 -41.87
CA LEU A 714 43.17 -22.23 -42.63
C LEU A 714 43.43 -20.87 -41.97
N ILE A 715 43.33 -20.79 -40.65
CA ILE A 715 43.47 -19.53 -39.88
C ILE A 715 44.92 -19.28 -39.43
N ALA A 716 45.86 -20.16 -39.75
CA ALA A 716 47.25 -20.01 -39.33
C ALA A 716 47.86 -18.69 -39.84
N GLY A 717 48.33 -17.84 -38.90
CA GLY A 717 48.90 -16.52 -39.20
C GLY A 717 47.88 -15.46 -39.64
N ALA A 718 46.58 -15.72 -39.53
CA ALA A 718 45.53 -14.71 -39.75
C ALA A 718 45.48 -13.67 -38.63
N ASP A 719 45.17 -12.42 -38.97
CA ASP A 719 44.85 -11.37 -38.01
C ASP A 719 43.34 -11.28 -37.79
N VAL A 720 42.58 -11.50 -38.86
CA VAL A 720 41.11 -11.50 -38.83
C VAL A 720 40.58 -12.72 -39.58
N VAL A 721 39.68 -13.43 -38.95
CA VAL A 721 38.93 -14.56 -39.50
C VAL A 721 37.49 -14.19 -39.64
N ILE A 722 36.95 -14.13 -40.84
CA ILE A 722 35.56 -13.77 -41.10
C ILE A 722 34.77 -15.05 -41.43
N THR A 723 33.70 -15.30 -40.73
CA THR A 723 32.87 -16.48 -40.93
C THR A 723 31.35 -16.16 -40.76
N SER A 724 30.51 -17.14 -41.10
CA SER A 724 29.06 -16.97 -40.90
C SER A 724 28.61 -17.68 -39.65
N TYR A 725 27.47 -17.21 -39.09
CA TYR A 725 26.80 -17.87 -37.95
C TYR A 725 26.49 -19.36 -38.17
N THR A 726 26.18 -19.71 -39.41
CA THR A 726 25.94 -21.09 -39.80
C THR A 726 27.21 -21.93 -39.72
N LEU A 727 28.34 -21.42 -40.22
CA LEU A 727 29.63 -22.13 -40.21
C LEU A 727 30.21 -22.23 -38.79
N LEU A 728 30.10 -21.16 -38.00
CA LEU A 728 30.46 -21.20 -36.57
C LEU A 728 29.70 -22.35 -35.85
N ARG A 729 28.39 -22.52 -36.12
CA ARG A 729 27.61 -23.57 -35.52
C ARG A 729 27.96 -24.98 -36.01
N ILE A 730 28.23 -25.14 -37.30
CA ILE A 730 28.56 -26.44 -37.92
C ILE A 730 29.91 -26.95 -37.45
N ASP A 731 30.92 -26.08 -37.44
CA ASP A 731 32.31 -26.43 -37.17
C ASP A 731 32.76 -25.94 -35.78
N PHE A 732 31.84 -25.87 -34.81
CA PHE A 732 32.05 -25.24 -33.49
C PHE A 732 33.30 -25.76 -32.77
N ASP A 733 33.54 -27.08 -32.78
CA ASP A 733 34.67 -27.69 -32.10
C ASP A 733 36.01 -27.16 -32.65
N GLY A 734 36.07 -26.89 -33.97
CA GLY A 734 37.25 -26.27 -34.60
C GLY A 734 37.46 -24.82 -34.11
N TYR A 735 36.43 -24.05 -34.00
CA TYR A 735 36.49 -22.67 -33.46
C TYR A 735 36.84 -22.65 -31.97
N GLN A 736 36.26 -23.58 -31.18
CA GLN A 736 36.52 -23.68 -29.77
C GLN A 736 37.95 -24.07 -29.41
N SER A 737 38.61 -24.86 -30.28
CA SER A 737 39.99 -25.27 -30.09
C SER A 737 41.00 -24.20 -30.42
N ALA A 738 40.63 -23.14 -31.12
CA ALA A 738 41.47 -22.03 -31.48
C ALA A 738 41.53 -20.95 -30.40
N ARG A 739 42.67 -20.24 -30.30
CA ARG A 739 42.81 -19.10 -29.38
C ARG A 739 42.47 -17.81 -30.10
N TRP A 740 41.47 -17.11 -29.60
CA TRP A 740 40.97 -15.88 -30.19
C TRP A 740 41.34 -14.66 -29.33
N ALA A 741 41.88 -13.60 -29.94
CA ALA A 741 42.11 -12.31 -29.30
C ALA A 741 40.77 -11.61 -28.98
N GLY A 742 39.81 -11.74 -29.90
CA GLY A 742 38.43 -11.24 -29.68
C GLY A 742 37.45 -11.88 -30.64
N MET A 743 36.16 -11.79 -30.28
CA MET A 743 35.03 -12.19 -31.11
C MET A 743 34.13 -10.98 -31.37
N ILE A 744 33.83 -10.74 -32.63
CA ILE A 744 32.91 -9.69 -33.08
C ILE A 744 31.72 -10.37 -33.73
N LEU A 745 30.55 -10.13 -33.19
CA LEU A 745 29.27 -10.62 -33.71
C LEU A 745 28.58 -9.49 -34.46
N ASP A 746 28.59 -9.53 -35.78
CA ASP A 746 27.89 -8.52 -36.58
C ASP A 746 26.48 -8.96 -36.91
N GLU A 747 25.56 -7.99 -36.98
CA GLU A 747 24.11 -8.22 -37.01
C GLU A 747 23.70 -9.23 -35.89
N ALA A 748 24.05 -8.87 -34.65
CA ALA A 748 23.97 -9.77 -33.50
C ALA A 748 22.54 -10.23 -33.16
N GLN A 749 21.48 -9.67 -33.78
CA GLN A 749 20.13 -10.20 -33.70
C GLN A 749 20.00 -11.67 -34.12
N PHE A 750 20.98 -12.22 -34.86
CA PHE A 750 21.02 -13.66 -35.16
C PHE A 750 21.27 -14.56 -33.93
N VAL A 751 21.75 -14.03 -32.85
CA VAL A 751 21.97 -14.75 -31.57
C VAL A 751 21.03 -14.32 -30.46
N LYS A 752 19.95 -13.57 -30.74
CA LYS A 752 18.97 -13.08 -29.76
C LYS A 752 18.15 -14.19 -29.08
N ASN A 753 18.02 -15.34 -29.69
CA ASN A 753 17.31 -16.46 -29.08
C ASN A 753 18.26 -17.33 -28.26
N HIS A 754 18.22 -17.17 -26.94
CA HIS A 754 19.09 -17.90 -26.01
C HIS A 754 18.94 -19.44 -26.04
N ARG A 755 17.82 -19.94 -26.58
CA ARG A 755 17.60 -21.40 -26.75
C ARG A 755 18.21 -21.95 -28.05
N ALA A 756 18.62 -21.07 -28.97
CA ALA A 756 19.16 -21.48 -30.25
C ALA A 756 20.60 -22.01 -30.11
N LYS A 757 20.96 -23.02 -30.91
CA LYS A 757 22.31 -23.57 -30.94
C LYS A 757 23.38 -22.51 -31.32
N THR A 758 23.00 -21.55 -32.17
CA THR A 758 23.91 -20.47 -32.61
C THR A 758 24.30 -19.58 -31.42
N TYR A 759 23.32 -19.21 -30.57
CA TYR A 759 23.57 -18.47 -29.34
C TYR A 759 24.51 -19.24 -28.41
N GLN A 760 24.25 -20.54 -28.20
CA GLN A 760 25.08 -21.36 -27.30
C GLN A 760 26.51 -21.44 -27.79
N CYS A 761 26.74 -21.56 -29.10
CA CYS A 761 28.07 -21.52 -29.67
C CYS A 761 28.79 -20.16 -29.44
N ALA A 762 28.10 -19.05 -29.69
CA ALA A 762 28.67 -17.72 -29.48
C ALA A 762 28.97 -17.44 -27.98
N ARG A 763 28.08 -17.88 -27.06
CA ARG A 763 28.29 -17.74 -25.60
C ARG A 763 29.51 -18.56 -25.14
N ARG A 764 29.62 -19.83 -25.58
CA ARG A 764 30.64 -20.78 -25.13
C ARG A 764 32.01 -20.54 -25.75
N LEU A 765 32.10 -19.84 -26.90
CA LEU A 765 33.38 -19.55 -27.54
C LEU A 765 34.24 -18.68 -26.62
N SER A 766 35.42 -19.19 -26.24
CA SER A 766 36.37 -18.45 -25.41
C SER A 766 37.10 -17.41 -26.25
N ALA A 767 37.00 -16.14 -25.91
CA ALA A 767 37.71 -15.03 -26.53
C ALA A 767 38.00 -13.98 -25.47
N GLY A 768 39.18 -13.35 -25.52
CA GLY A 768 39.57 -12.35 -24.52
C GLY A 768 38.74 -11.07 -24.56
N PHE A 769 38.00 -10.84 -25.64
CA PHE A 769 37.09 -9.69 -25.83
C PHE A 769 35.91 -10.12 -26.68
N LYS A 770 34.73 -9.66 -26.37
CA LYS A 770 33.52 -9.99 -27.12
C LYS A 770 32.71 -8.71 -27.40
N LEU A 771 32.44 -8.45 -28.68
CA LEU A 771 31.68 -7.30 -29.16
C LEU A 771 30.45 -7.78 -29.94
N ALA A 772 29.29 -7.25 -29.63
CA ALA A 772 28.11 -7.39 -30.47
C ALA A 772 27.87 -6.08 -31.24
N ILE A 773 27.71 -6.19 -32.54
CA ILE A 773 27.35 -5.08 -33.44
C ILE A 773 25.95 -5.32 -33.94
N THR A 774 25.05 -4.34 -33.79
CA THR A 774 23.67 -4.43 -34.28
C THR A 774 23.10 -3.03 -34.48
N GLY A 775 22.17 -2.86 -35.42
CA GLY A 775 21.34 -1.64 -35.53
C GLY A 775 20.09 -1.71 -34.67
N THR A 776 19.71 -2.91 -34.23
CA THR A 776 18.45 -3.17 -33.49
C THR A 776 18.72 -4.04 -32.25
N PRO A 777 19.26 -3.47 -31.16
CA PRO A 777 19.57 -4.25 -29.95
C PRO A 777 18.33 -4.82 -29.27
N LEU A 778 17.18 -4.23 -29.50
CA LEU A 778 15.88 -4.62 -28.94
C LEU A 778 14.83 -4.61 -30.07
N GLU A 779 14.28 -5.78 -30.44
CA GLU A 779 13.25 -5.87 -31.46
C GLU A 779 11.89 -6.30 -30.89
N ASN A 780 11.85 -7.38 -30.10
CA ASN A 780 10.58 -7.98 -29.68
C ASN A 780 10.46 -8.10 -28.15
N SER A 781 11.53 -8.30 -27.44
CA SER A 781 11.50 -8.56 -25.99
C SER A 781 12.82 -8.18 -25.33
N LEU A 782 12.78 -7.81 -24.07
CA LEU A 782 13.98 -7.59 -23.25
C LEU A 782 14.87 -8.84 -23.16
N MET A 783 14.33 -10.03 -23.44
CA MET A 783 15.14 -11.26 -23.53
C MET A 783 16.08 -11.25 -24.74
N ASP A 784 15.77 -10.51 -25.80
CA ASP A 784 16.67 -10.33 -26.94
C ASP A 784 17.93 -9.59 -26.48
N LEU A 785 17.74 -8.51 -25.72
CA LEU A 785 18.84 -7.73 -25.13
C LEU A 785 19.64 -8.54 -24.10
N TRP A 786 18.94 -9.28 -23.21
CA TRP A 786 19.59 -10.20 -22.27
C TRP A 786 20.49 -11.20 -22.98
N SER A 787 20.02 -11.75 -24.08
CA SER A 787 20.80 -12.74 -24.84
C SER A 787 22.13 -12.16 -25.36
N LEU A 788 22.11 -10.94 -25.85
CA LEU A 788 23.32 -10.23 -26.30
C LEU A 788 24.27 -9.95 -25.11
N LEU A 789 23.75 -9.39 -24.03
CA LEU A 789 24.52 -9.08 -22.83
C LEU A 789 25.15 -10.34 -22.21
N SER A 790 24.41 -11.46 -22.17
CA SER A 790 24.93 -12.73 -21.64
C SER A 790 26.08 -13.33 -22.44
N ILE A 791 26.29 -12.87 -23.68
CA ILE A 791 27.45 -13.23 -24.50
C ILE A 791 28.61 -12.28 -24.24
N VAL A 792 28.38 -10.96 -24.27
CA VAL A 792 29.45 -9.94 -24.23
C VAL A 792 29.78 -9.48 -22.82
N ALA A 793 28.85 -9.58 -21.87
CA ALA A 793 29.00 -9.17 -20.49
C ALA A 793 28.37 -10.24 -19.55
N PRO A 794 28.92 -11.46 -19.50
CA PRO A 794 28.26 -12.61 -18.85
C PRO A 794 27.99 -12.43 -17.35
N GLY A 795 28.75 -11.56 -16.68
CA GLY A 795 28.56 -11.24 -15.24
C GLY A 795 27.51 -10.18 -14.95
N LEU A 796 26.97 -9.48 -15.95
CA LEU A 796 25.98 -8.42 -15.71
C LEU A 796 24.63 -9.00 -15.30
N PHE A 797 24.11 -9.97 -16.04
CA PHE A 797 22.83 -10.65 -15.79
C PHE A 797 23.00 -12.17 -16.02
N PRO A 798 23.52 -12.91 -15.05
CA PRO A 798 23.95 -14.29 -15.29
C PRO A 798 22.79 -15.27 -15.56
N HIS A 799 21.59 -15.04 -14.99
CA HIS A 799 20.44 -15.94 -15.07
C HIS A 799 19.27 -15.44 -15.92
N PRO A 800 18.83 -16.19 -16.95
CA PRO A 800 17.71 -15.78 -17.81
C PRO A 800 16.38 -15.70 -17.06
N ASP A 801 16.11 -16.66 -16.17
CA ASP A 801 14.85 -16.73 -15.44
C ASP A 801 14.74 -15.59 -14.43
N ARG A 802 15.82 -15.31 -13.67
CA ARG A 802 15.88 -14.19 -12.73
C ARG A 802 15.74 -12.83 -13.43
N PHE A 803 16.44 -12.64 -14.56
CA PHE A 803 16.26 -11.44 -15.39
C PHE A 803 14.83 -11.30 -15.90
N SER A 804 14.19 -12.42 -16.28
CA SER A 804 12.81 -12.42 -16.75
C SER A 804 11.84 -12.05 -15.64
N GLU A 805 12.03 -12.54 -14.41
CA GLU A 805 11.16 -12.23 -13.25
C GLU A 805 11.37 -10.79 -12.78
N HIS A 806 12.63 -10.37 -12.62
CA HIS A 806 12.96 -9.08 -12.03
C HIS A 806 12.76 -7.90 -13.00
N TYR A 807 13.18 -8.02 -14.25
CA TYR A 807 13.11 -6.92 -15.22
C TYR A 807 12.03 -7.12 -16.28
N ARG A 808 12.06 -8.25 -17.01
CA ARG A 808 11.23 -8.40 -18.20
C ARG A 808 9.74 -8.34 -17.90
N LYS A 809 9.23 -9.19 -16.99
CA LYS A 809 7.79 -9.27 -16.72
C LYS A 809 7.22 -7.97 -16.15
N PRO A 810 7.85 -7.32 -15.15
CA PRO A 810 7.35 -6.04 -14.65
C PRO A 810 7.38 -4.93 -15.70
N ILE A 811 8.44 -4.83 -16.52
CA ILE A 811 8.56 -3.77 -17.53
C ILE A 811 7.61 -4.02 -18.70
N GLU A 812 7.59 -5.23 -19.28
CA GLU A 812 6.78 -5.52 -20.47
C GLU A 812 5.28 -5.63 -20.16
N ARG A 813 4.88 -6.12 -18.98
CA ARG A 813 3.47 -6.34 -18.59
C ARG A 813 2.96 -5.28 -17.62
N GLY A 814 3.78 -4.82 -16.69
CA GLY A 814 3.45 -3.87 -15.64
C GLY A 814 3.72 -2.41 -16.01
N HIS A 815 4.43 -2.14 -17.11
CA HIS A 815 4.87 -0.80 -17.54
C HIS A 815 5.63 -0.04 -16.44
N ASP A 816 6.46 -0.76 -15.67
CA ASP A 816 7.25 -0.19 -14.59
C ASP A 816 8.37 0.70 -15.13
N ALA A 817 8.17 2.02 -15.02
CA ALA A 817 9.09 3.02 -15.53
C ALA A 817 10.39 3.11 -14.71
N ASP A 818 10.33 2.84 -13.41
CA ASP A 818 11.48 2.92 -12.50
C ASP A 818 12.44 1.76 -12.75
N LEU A 819 11.91 0.54 -12.88
CA LEU A 819 12.71 -0.62 -13.27
C LEU A 819 13.30 -0.48 -14.67
N LEU A 820 12.57 0.13 -15.61
CA LEU A 820 13.11 0.43 -16.93
C LEU A 820 14.27 1.43 -16.86
N ALA A 821 14.14 2.48 -16.05
CA ALA A 821 15.19 3.46 -15.82
C ALA A 821 16.42 2.82 -15.15
N GLN A 822 16.20 1.92 -14.19
CA GLN A 822 17.25 1.14 -13.53
C GLN A 822 17.97 0.24 -14.55
N LEU A 823 17.27 -0.55 -15.34
CA LEU A 823 17.84 -1.39 -16.37
C LEU A 823 18.68 -0.56 -17.36
N ARG A 824 18.19 0.60 -17.81
CA ARG A 824 18.94 1.52 -18.68
C ARG A 824 20.24 1.99 -18.05
N ARG A 825 20.26 2.31 -16.76
CA ARG A 825 21.48 2.69 -16.04
C ARG A 825 22.50 1.54 -16.03
N ARG A 826 22.04 0.30 -15.78
CA ARG A 826 22.93 -0.90 -15.73
C ARG A 826 23.58 -1.22 -17.06
N ILE A 827 22.87 -1.04 -18.18
CA ILE A 827 23.38 -1.38 -19.51
C ILE A 827 24.15 -0.24 -20.18
N ARG A 828 23.92 1.01 -19.77
CA ARG A 828 24.50 2.22 -20.41
C ARG A 828 26.02 2.16 -20.56
N PRO A 829 26.82 1.72 -19.58
CA PRO A 829 28.28 1.67 -19.74
C PRO A 829 28.75 0.69 -20.80
N LEU A 830 27.98 -0.37 -21.06
CA LEU A 830 28.31 -1.51 -21.91
C LEU A 830 27.60 -1.47 -23.28
N MET A 831 26.81 -0.45 -23.54
CA MET A 831 26.09 -0.29 -24.79
C MET A 831 26.17 1.16 -25.32
N LEU A 832 26.82 1.30 -26.48
CA LEU A 832 26.87 2.58 -27.16
C LEU A 832 25.84 2.60 -28.30
N ARG A 833 24.89 3.53 -28.25
CA ARG A 833 23.84 3.72 -29.26
C ARG A 833 23.73 5.17 -29.67
N ARG A 834 23.97 5.46 -30.94
CA ARG A 834 23.82 6.79 -31.54
C ARG A 834 22.90 6.67 -32.75
N THR A 835 22.01 7.65 -32.90
CA THR A 835 21.13 7.74 -34.09
C THR A 835 21.76 8.66 -35.13
N LYS A 836 21.38 8.51 -36.39
CA LYS A 836 21.84 9.38 -37.48
C LYS A 836 21.52 10.84 -37.20
N ASP A 837 20.34 11.14 -36.65
CA ASP A 837 19.91 12.49 -36.36
C ASP A 837 20.80 13.21 -35.34
N LEU A 838 21.42 12.44 -34.41
CA LEU A 838 22.28 13.01 -33.36
C LEU A 838 23.73 13.29 -33.88
N VAL A 839 24.25 12.50 -34.83
CA VAL A 839 25.68 12.50 -35.12
C VAL A 839 26.03 12.85 -36.56
N ALA A 840 25.09 12.88 -37.48
CA ALA A 840 25.26 13.11 -38.89
C ALA A 840 24.39 14.29 -39.37
N ALA A 841 24.57 15.46 -38.75
CA ALA A 841 23.86 16.69 -39.06
C ALA A 841 24.09 17.20 -40.49
N ASP A 842 25.08 16.65 -41.20
CA ASP A 842 25.40 16.93 -42.59
C ASP A 842 24.58 16.12 -43.61
N LEU A 843 23.81 15.13 -43.12
CA LEU A 843 22.89 14.39 -43.97
C LEU A 843 21.57 15.20 -44.16
N PRO A 844 21.01 15.21 -45.40
CA PRO A 844 19.70 15.81 -45.62
C PRO A 844 18.63 15.05 -44.82
N PRO A 845 17.56 15.76 -44.39
CA PRO A 845 16.51 15.12 -43.63
C PRO A 845 15.79 14.07 -44.49
N LYS A 846 15.48 12.93 -43.86
CA LYS A 846 14.64 11.90 -44.47
C LYS A 846 13.23 12.45 -44.69
N GLN A 847 12.72 12.32 -45.89
CA GLN A 847 11.36 12.68 -46.25
C GLN A 847 10.53 11.40 -46.25
N GLU A 848 9.49 11.35 -45.44
CA GLU A 848 8.53 10.25 -45.38
C GLU A 848 7.17 10.76 -45.92
N GLN A 849 6.64 10.04 -46.87
CA GLN A 849 5.32 10.33 -47.43
C GLN A 849 4.46 9.09 -47.40
N VAL A 850 3.27 9.25 -46.82
CA VAL A 850 2.24 8.21 -46.82
C VAL A 850 1.35 8.45 -48.04
N ILE A 851 1.31 7.47 -48.95
CA ILE A 851 0.46 7.50 -50.13
C ILE A 851 -0.79 6.70 -49.83
N GLU A 852 -1.94 7.39 -49.76
CA GLU A 852 -3.22 6.75 -49.56
C GLU A 852 -3.76 6.23 -50.93
N VAL A 853 -3.97 4.94 -51.03
CA VAL A 853 -4.49 4.29 -52.22
C VAL A 853 -5.92 3.87 -51.98
N VAL A 854 -6.87 4.45 -52.76
CA VAL A 854 -8.27 4.07 -52.72
C VAL A 854 -8.44 2.76 -53.52
N LEU A 855 -8.97 1.74 -52.87
CA LEU A 855 -9.25 0.47 -53.52
C LEU A 855 -10.38 0.63 -54.57
N GLU A 856 -10.23 -0.02 -55.72
CA GLU A 856 -11.25 -0.10 -56.72
C GLU A 856 -12.54 -0.70 -56.15
N PRO A 857 -13.76 -0.23 -56.55
CA PRO A 857 -15.01 -0.63 -55.92
C PRO A 857 -15.26 -2.14 -55.80
N LYS A 858 -14.83 -2.94 -56.78
CA LYS A 858 -14.95 -4.41 -56.72
C LYS A 858 -13.99 -5.00 -55.67
N HIS A 859 -12.76 -4.48 -55.62
CA HIS A 859 -11.77 -4.85 -54.65
C HIS A 859 -12.25 -4.49 -53.24
N LEU A 860 -12.73 -3.26 -53.04
CA LEU A 860 -13.23 -2.77 -51.77
C LEU A 860 -14.38 -3.63 -51.22
N ARG A 861 -15.36 -3.98 -52.06
CA ARG A 861 -16.49 -4.85 -51.65
C ARG A 861 -16.01 -6.22 -51.23
N LEU A 862 -15.09 -6.80 -51.97
CA LEU A 862 -14.47 -8.08 -51.62
C LEU A 862 -13.72 -8.01 -50.28
N TYR A 863 -12.89 -6.98 -50.11
CA TYR A 863 -12.16 -6.73 -48.83
C TYR A 863 -13.14 -6.61 -47.65
N GLN A 864 -14.21 -5.82 -47.80
CA GLN A 864 -15.22 -5.65 -46.76
C GLN A 864 -15.92 -6.96 -46.40
N THR A 865 -16.21 -7.81 -47.37
CA THR A 865 -16.83 -9.12 -47.17
C THR A 865 -15.90 -10.03 -46.32
N TYR A 866 -14.64 -10.10 -46.69
CA TYR A 866 -13.65 -10.88 -45.93
C TYR A 866 -13.38 -10.27 -44.56
N LEU A 867 -13.34 -8.95 -44.44
CA LEU A 867 -13.15 -8.26 -43.15
C LEU A 867 -14.26 -8.63 -42.16
N GLN A 868 -15.54 -8.63 -42.62
CA GLN A 868 -16.64 -9.02 -41.74
C GLN A 868 -16.55 -10.50 -41.33
N ARG A 869 -16.19 -11.36 -42.26
CA ARG A 869 -16.02 -12.80 -41.99
C ARG A 869 -14.88 -13.08 -41.01
N GLU A 870 -13.71 -12.50 -41.25
CA GLU A 870 -12.54 -12.68 -40.34
C GLU A 870 -12.78 -12.00 -38.98
N ARG A 871 -13.50 -10.85 -38.95
CA ARG A 871 -13.90 -10.20 -37.70
C ARG A 871 -14.79 -11.12 -36.83
N GLN A 872 -15.82 -11.72 -37.43
CA GLN A 872 -16.68 -12.68 -36.71
C GLN A 872 -15.90 -13.88 -36.19
N LYS A 873 -14.96 -14.39 -36.96
CA LYS A 873 -14.09 -15.48 -36.56
C LYS A 873 -13.18 -15.10 -35.39
N ILE A 874 -12.57 -13.93 -35.42
CA ILE A 874 -11.66 -13.45 -34.38
C ILE A 874 -12.42 -13.15 -33.09
N LEU A 875 -13.60 -12.53 -33.15
CA LEU A 875 -14.42 -12.22 -31.96
C LEU A 875 -14.73 -13.45 -31.11
N GLY A 876 -14.86 -14.64 -31.71
CA GLY A 876 -15.02 -15.90 -30.98
C GLY A 876 -13.72 -16.50 -30.43
N LEU A 877 -12.55 -15.89 -30.66
CA LEU A 877 -11.23 -16.41 -30.30
C LEU A 877 -10.46 -15.49 -29.33
N ILE A 878 -11.01 -14.30 -29.05
CA ILE A 878 -10.34 -13.27 -28.20
C ILE A 878 -10.24 -13.70 -26.74
N ASP A 879 -11.18 -14.51 -26.25
CA ASP A 879 -11.21 -14.93 -24.85
C ASP A 879 -10.00 -15.82 -24.46
N ASP A 880 -9.32 -16.45 -25.45
CA ASP A 880 -8.09 -17.21 -25.24
C ASP A 880 -7.08 -16.92 -26.36
N ILE A 881 -6.46 -15.74 -26.27
CA ILE A 881 -5.51 -15.23 -27.27
C ILE A 881 -4.28 -16.12 -27.40
N ASP A 882 -3.76 -16.64 -26.30
CA ASP A 882 -2.52 -17.41 -26.30
C ASP A 882 -2.68 -18.74 -27.07
N THR A 883 -3.77 -19.45 -26.89
CA THR A 883 -4.08 -20.70 -27.63
C THR A 883 -4.43 -20.43 -29.08
N ASN A 884 -5.13 -19.32 -29.37
CA ASN A 884 -5.65 -18.99 -30.71
C ASN A 884 -4.71 -18.07 -31.53
N ARG A 885 -3.55 -17.74 -31.02
CA ARG A 885 -2.60 -16.77 -31.59
C ARG A 885 -2.30 -16.99 -33.07
N PHE A 886 -2.05 -18.23 -33.50
CA PHE A 886 -1.73 -18.56 -34.89
C PHE A 886 -2.96 -18.36 -35.82
N THR A 887 -4.15 -18.64 -35.34
CA THR A 887 -5.40 -18.45 -36.10
C THR A 887 -5.69 -16.97 -36.32
N ILE A 888 -5.51 -16.16 -35.29
CA ILE A 888 -5.67 -14.70 -35.34
C ILE A 888 -4.64 -14.08 -36.29
N LEU A 889 -3.35 -14.44 -36.15
CA LEU A 889 -2.30 -13.98 -37.07
C LEU A 889 -2.56 -14.41 -38.52
N GLY A 890 -3.08 -15.62 -38.77
CA GLY A 890 -3.47 -16.09 -40.08
C GLY A 890 -4.61 -15.26 -40.70
N SER A 891 -5.63 -14.88 -39.93
CA SER A 891 -6.71 -14.02 -40.35
C SER A 891 -6.21 -12.61 -40.68
N LEU A 892 -5.36 -12.03 -39.85
CA LEU A 892 -4.77 -10.71 -40.11
C LEU A 892 -3.85 -10.73 -41.35
N THR A 893 -3.03 -11.77 -41.54
CA THR A 893 -2.19 -11.95 -42.72
C THR A 893 -3.03 -12.01 -44.00
N ARG A 894 -4.16 -12.74 -43.96
CA ARG A 894 -5.10 -12.84 -45.10
C ARG A 894 -5.69 -11.48 -45.45
N LEU A 895 -6.12 -10.68 -44.47
CA LEU A 895 -6.64 -9.33 -44.71
C LEU A 895 -5.58 -8.41 -45.31
N ARG A 896 -4.30 -8.51 -44.85
CA ARG A 896 -3.19 -7.76 -45.44
C ARG A 896 -2.95 -8.15 -46.91
N GLN A 897 -2.94 -9.45 -47.21
CA GLN A 897 -2.83 -9.92 -48.58
C GLN A 897 -3.98 -9.41 -49.48
N LEU A 898 -5.20 -9.46 -48.96
CA LEU A 898 -6.39 -8.92 -49.63
C LEU A 898 -6.28 -7.41 -49.92
N SER A 899 -5.70 -6.63 -48.99
CA SER A 899 -5.50 -5.19 -49.20
C SER A 899 -4.49 -4.86 -50.29
N LEU A 900 -3.60 -5.79 -50.62
CA LEU A 900 -2.61 -5.66 -51.70
C LEU A 900 -3.20 -6.10 -53.04
N ASP A 901 -3.62 -7.36 -53.12
CA ASP A 901 -4.20 -7.97 -54.31
C ASP A 901 -5.06 -9.18 -53.89
N PRO A 902 -6.35 -9.20 -54.23
CA PRO A 902 -7.25 -10.30 -53.84
C PRO A 902 -6.81 -11.69 -54.27
N SER A 903 -6.13 -11.81 -55.37
CA SER A 903 -5.69 -13.10 -55.89
C SER A 903 -4.49 -13.71 -55.11
N LEU A 904 -3.90 -12.97 -54.16
CA LEU A 904 -2.95 -13.53 -53.22
C LEU A 904 -3.61 -14.46 -52.20
N VAL A 905 -4.93 -14.32 -52.00
CA VAL A 905 -5.73 -15.16 -51.11
C VAL A 905 -6.47 -16.27 -51.87
N ASP A 906 -7.00 -15.93 -53.06
CA ASP A 906 -7.72 -16.89 -53.89
C ASP A 906 -7.55 -16.51 -55.36
N GLU A 907 -7.01 -17.41 -56.18
CA GLU A 907 -6.78 -17.21 -57.60
C GLU A 907 -8.06 -16.93 -58.39
N ALA A 908 -9.22 -17.35 -57.90
CA ALA A 908 -10.52 -17.01 -58.49
C ALA A 908 -10.76 -15.50 -58.60
N HIS A 909 -10.02 -14.70 -57.80
CA HIS A 909 -10.10 -13.23 -57.84
C HIS A 909 -9.05 -12.57 -58.74
N ALA A 910 -8.34 -13.30 -59.56
CA ALA A 910 -7.32 -12.77 -60.47
C ALA A 910 -7.81 -11.67 -61.42
N GLY A 911 -9.12 -11.59 -61.68
CA GLY A 911 -9.71 -10.55 -62.50
C GLY A 911 -10.08 -9.25 -61.77
N VAL A 912 -9.79 -9.13 -60.46
CA VAL A 912 -10.05 -7.92 -59.70
C VAL A 912 -8.80 -7.03 -59.75
N PRO A 913 -8.96 -5.76 -60.22
CA PRO A 913 -7.82 -4.85 -60.30
C PRO A 913 -7.13 -4.58 -58.92
N ALA A 914 -5.81 -4.51 -58.91
CA ALA A 914 -5.02 -4.19 -57.71
C ALA A 914 -4.54 -2.74 -57.76
N SER A 915 -5.33 -1.80 -57.26
CA SER A 915 -5.07 -0.35 -57.33
C SER A 915 -3.65 0.03 -56.82
N LYS A 916 -3.10 -0.69 -55.88
CA LYS A 916 -1.73 -0.43 -55.37
C LYS A 916 -0.65 -0.66 -56.41
N ILE A 917 -0.82 -1.67 -57.31
CA ILE A 917 0.16 -1.93 -58.37
C ILE A 917 0.11 -0.83 -59.42
N ASP A 918 -1.08 -0.30 -59.72
CA ASP A 918 -1.26 0.76 -60.69
C ASP A 918 -0.63 2.07 -60.23
N VAL A 919 -0.93 2.47 -58.99
CA VAL A 919 -0.33 3.66 -58.37
C VAL A 919 1.18 3.53 -58.25
N LEU A 920 1.71 2.36 -57.81
CA LEU A 920 3.15 2.12 -57.74
C LEU A 920 3.83 2.23 -59.11
N ALA A 921 3.22 1.64 -60.13
CA ALA A 921 3.75 1.66 -61.50
C ALA A 921 3.80 3.08 -62.06
N GLU A 922 2.77 3.91 -61.81
CA GLU A 922 2.74 5.32 -62.14
C GLU A 922 3.93 6.09 -61.53
N HIS A 923 4.09 5.95 -60.19
CA HIS A 923 5.20 6.59 -59.48
C HIS A 923 6.58 6.09 -59.94
N LEU A 924 6.75 4.78 -60.17
CA LEU A 924 7.98 4.23 -60.65
C LEU A 924 8.33 4.70 -62.09
N ASN A 925 7.33 4.90 -62.91
CA ASN A 925 7.56 5.48 -64.27
C ASN A 925 8.08 6.90 -64.16
N GLU A 926 7.52 7.75 -63.31
CA GLU A 926 8.03 9.11 -63.09
C GLU A 926 9.46 9.11 -62.55
N VAL A 927 9.73 8.34 -61.51
CA VAL A 927 11.02 8.25 -60.86
C VAL A 927 12.11 7.77 -61.85
N VAL A 928 11.81 6.75 -62.65
CA VAL A 928 12.76 6.19 -63.64
C VAL A 928 12.98 7.13 -64.82
N GLN A 929 11.92 7.86 -65.24
CA GLN A 929 12.07 8.86 -66.33
C GLN A 929 12.91 10.06 -65.91
N GLU A 930 12.92 10.43 -64.65
CA GLU A 930 13.79 11.44 -64.04
C GLU A 930 15.25 10.97 -63.84
N GLY A 931 15.54 9.70 -64.14
CA GLY A 931 16.87 9.11 -64.01
C GLY A 931 17.24 8.62 -62.62
N HIS A 932 16.28 8.52 -61.70
CA HIS A 932 16.46 8.03 -60.36
C HIS A 932 16.33 6.52 -60.25
N LYS A 933 16.89 5.94 -59.21
CA LYS A 933 16.74 4.52 -58.84
C LYS A 933 15.86 4.31 -57.62
N ALA A 934 15.01 3.26 -57.68
CA ALA A 934 14.08 2.96 -56.63
C ALA A 934 14.24 1.54 -56.01
N LEU A 935 14.10 1.46 -54.73
CA LEU A 935 13.91 0.21 -53.96
C LEU A 935 12.45 -0.03 -53.66
N VAL A 936 11.99 -1.24 -53.88
CA VAL A 936 10.62 -1.62 -53.62
C VAL A 936 10.56 -2.83 -52.70
N PHE A 937 10.04 -2.64 -51.51
CA PHE A 937 9.99 -3.67 -50.49
C PHE A 937 8.56 -4.21 -50.29
N SER A 938 8.45 -5.54 -50.24
CA SER A 938 7.23 -6.23 -49.80
C SER A 938 7.60 -7.51 -49.02
N GLN A 939 6.77 -7.88 -48.05
CA GLN A 939 6.94 -9.17 -47.38
C GLN A 939 6.38 -10.33 -48.20
N PHE A 940 5.44 -10.03 -49.12
CA PHE A 940 4.77 -11.04 -49.93
C PHE A 940 5.42 -11.21 -51.29
N THR A 941 6.23 -12.28 -51.43
CA THR A 941 6.89 -12.60 -52.71
C THR A 941 5.90 -12.77 -53.87
N GLY A 942 4.70 -13.30 -53.64
CA GLY A 942 3.62 -13.35 -54.59
C GLY A 942 3.20 -11.98 -55.14
N PHE A 943 3.20 -10.94 -54.23
CA PHE A 943 2.92 -9.57 -54.63
C PHE A 943 4.07 -8.98 -55.47
N LEU A 944 5.31 -9.19 -55.07
CA LEU A 944 6.49 -8.79 -55.84
C LEU A 944 6.50 -9.44 -57.24
N HIS A 945 6.06 -10.70 -57.41
CA HIS A 945 5.95 -11.33 -58.69
C HIS A 945 4.90 -10.66 -59.63
N LYS A 946 3.83 -10.14 -59.07
CA LYS A 946 2.82 -9.38 -59.82
C LYS A 946 3.34 -8.02 -60.25
N ILE A 947 4.06 -7.33 -59.39
CA ILE A 947 4.74 -6.07 -59.68
C ILE A 947 5.78 -6.31 -60.77
N ARG A 948 6.55 -7.38 -60.68
CA ARG A 948 7.52 -7.77 -61.72
C ARG A 948 6.85 -7.90 -63.12
N LYS A 949 5.75 -8.62 -63.21
CA LYS A 949 4.99 -8.75 -64.47
C LYS A 949 4.49 -7.40 -64.95
N ARG A 950 4.07 -6.50 -64.07
CA ARG A 950 3.66 -5.16 -64.43
C ARG A 950 4.82 -4.34 -65.00
N LEU A 951 5.99 -4.34 -64.33
CA LEU A 951 7.18 -3.65 -64.83
C LEU A 951 7.65 -4.20 -66.17
N GLU A 952 7.56 -5.52 -66.43
CA GLU A 952 7.85 -6.16 -67.72
C GLU A 952 6.95 -5.61 -68.84
N VAL A 953 5.66 -5.40 -68.53
CA VAL A 953 4.68 -4.82 -69.53
C VAL A 953 5.02 -3.37 -69.82
N GLU A 954 5.45 -2.60 -68.83
CA GLU A 954 5.81 -1.18 -68.96
C GLU A 954 7.24 -0.94 -69.43
N GLY A 955 8.04 -2.01 -69.65
CA GLY A 955 9.39 -1.91 -70.10
C GLY A 955 10.41 -1.31 -69.11
N ILE A 956 10.06 -1.31 -67.82
CA ILE A 956 10.95 -0.84 -66.74
C ILE A 956 11.93 -1.95 -66.37
N SER A 957 13.24 -1.64 -66.42
CA SER A 957 14.33 -2.57 -66.04
C SER A 957 14.32 -2.75 -64.52
N TYR A 958 14.46 -3.97 -64.04
CA TYR A 958 14.44 -4.28 -62.62
C TYR A 958 15.44 -5.38 -62.25
N ALA A 959 15.96 -5.30 -61.04
CA ALA A 959 16.61 -6.40 -60.33
C ALA A 959 15.59 -7.04 -59.34
N TYR A 960 15.77 -8.33 -59.01
CA TYR A 960 14.87 -9.06 -58.13
C TYR A 960 15.62 -9.89 -57.08
N LEU A 961 15.27 -9.72 -55.80
CA LEU A 961 15.90 -10.42 -54.68
C LEU A 961 14.87 -10.98 -53.73
N ASP A 962 14.89 -12.30 -53.56
CA ASP A 962 14.09 -12.98 -52.52
C ASP A 962 14.90 -14.09 -51.81
N GLY A 963 14.17 -14.86 -50.96
CA GLY A 963 14.80 -15.94 -50.20
C GLY A 963 15.36 -17.08 -51.03
N SER A 964 14.91 -17.25 -52.28
CA SER A 964 15.33 -18.29 -53.22
C SER A 964 16.53 -17.90 -54.08
N THR A 965 16.90 -16.62 -54.13
CA THR A 965 18.00 -16.07 -54.95
C THR A 965 19.33 -16.63 -54.51
N ARG A 966 20.00 -17.40 -55.42
CA ARG A 966 21.26 -18.10 -55.13
C ARG A 966 22.49 -17.21 -55.24
N ASN A 967 22.55 -16.31 -56.21
CA ASN A 967 23.70 -15.41 -56.43
C ASN A 967 23.33 -13.95 -56.10
N ARG A 968 23.13 -13.68 -54.82
CA ARG A 968 22.72 -12.36 -54.34
C ARG A 968 23.72 -11.25 -54.71
N GLY A 969 25.02 -11.52 -54.64
CA GLY A 969 26.07 -10.55 -54.98
C GLY A 969 25.97 -10.05 -56.41
N ALA A 970 25.73 -10.94 -57.39
CA ALA A 970 25.56 -10.54 -58.80
C ALA A 970 24.28 -9.69 -59.02
N VAL A 971 23.19 -10.01 -58.37
CA VAL A 971 21.94 -9.24 -58.46
C VAL A 971 22.08 -7.83 -57.86
N VAL A 972 22.79 -7.70 -56.74
CA VAL A 972 23.13 -6.41 -56.13
C VAL A 972 24.04 -5.59 -57.07
N GLU A 973 25.03 -6.20 -57.63
CA GLU A 973 25.97 -5.53 -58.58
C GLU A 973 25.27 -5.12 -59.86
N GLU A 974 24.33 -5.92 -60.37
CA GLU A 974 23.49 -5.58 -61.53
C GLU A 974 22.65 -4.33 -61.29
N PHE A 975 22.11 -4.17 -60.05
CA PHE A 975 21.43 -2.94 -59.68
C PHE A 975 22.38 -1.76 -59.49
N ARG A 976 23.57 -1.96 -58.93
CA ARG A 976 24.54 -0.88 -58.66
C ARG A 976 25.11 -0.31 -59.94
N SER A 977 25.72 -1.17 -60.76
CA SER A 977 26.49 -0.80 -61.95
C SER A 977 25.73 -1.03 -63.28
N GLY A 978 24.60 -1.77 -63.24
CA GLY A 978 23.81 -2.16 -64.37
C GLY A 978 22.69 -1.21 -64.75
N SER A 979 21.88 -1.63 -65.74
CA SER A 979 20.74 -0.86 -66.28
C SER A 979 19.46 -0.98 -65.47
N ALA A 980 19.44 -1.76 -64.39
CA ALA A 980 18.26 -1.90 -63.57
C ALA A 980 17.97 -0.61 -62.78
N SER A 981 16.78 0.01 -63.04
CA SER A 981 16.36 1.23 -62.35
C SER A 981 15.51 0.94 -61.10
N VAL A 982 14.93 -0.24 -61.00
CA VAL A 982 14.07 -0.64 -59.88
C VAL A 982 14.63 -1.92 -59.27
N PHE A 983 14.71 -1.98 -57.93
CA PHE A 983 15.06 -3.18 -57.20
C PHE A 983 13.92 -3.72 -56.37
N LEU A 984 13.34 -4.83 -56.75
CA LEU A 984 12.27 -5.52 -56.03
C LEU A 984 12.90 -6.46 -54.99
N ILE A 985 12.63 -6.19 -53.75
CA ILE A 985 13.26 -6.86 -52.62
C ILE A 985 12.21 -7.42 -51.66
N SER A 986 12.30 -8.72 -51.34
CA SER A 986 11.47 -9.21 -50.25
C SER A 986 12.07 -8.76 -48.91
N LEU A 987 11.20 -8.27 -47.99
CA LEU A 987 11.64 -7.77 -46.68
C LEU A 987 12.54 -8.77 -45.94
N LYS A 988 12.25 -10.06 -46.00
CA LYS A 988 13.11 -11.11 -45.41
C LYS A 988 14.46 -11.27 -46.09
N ALA A 989 14.58 -10.98 -47.33
CA ALA A 989 15.84 -11.11 -48.11
C ALA A 989 16.66 -9.82 -48.07
N GLY A 990 16.01 -8.67 -47.98
CA GLY A 990 16.62 -7.34 -47.92
C GLY A 990 17.08 -6.88 -46.55
N GLY A 991 16.55 -7.54 -45.48
CA GLY A 991 16.68 -7.07 -44.10
C GLY A 991 18.10 -7.11 -43.50
N PHE A 992 19.14 -7.51 -44.25
CA PHE A 992 20.46 -7.66 -43.65
C PHE A 992 21.61 -7.23 -44.60
N GLY A 993 22.21 -6.09 -44.28
CA GLY A 993 23.53 -5.69 -44.79
C GLY A 993 23.61 -5.37 -46.25
N LEU A 994 22.54 -4.99 -46.94
CA LEU A 994 22.58 -4.44 -48.28
C LEU A 994 22.97 -2.96 -48.20
N ASN A 995 24.04 -2.57 -48.80
CA ASN A 995 24.43 -1.17 -48.99
C ASN A 995 24.05 -0.76 -50.42
N LEU A 996 22.97 0.01 -50.60
CA LEU A 996 22.37 0.39 -51.87
C LEU A 996 22.28 1.94 -51.97
N THR A 997 23.44 2.58 -51.93
CA THR A 997 23.59 4.06 -51.97
C THR A 997 23.18 4.69 -53.32
N GLU A 998 22.99 3.86 -54.32
CA GLU A 998 22.61 4.28 -55.69
C GLU A 998 21.12 4.58 -55.83
N ALA A 999 20.28 4.23 -54.82
CA ALA A 999 18.82 4.46 -54.85
C ALA A 999 18.46 5.72 -54.05
N ASP A 1000 17.65 6.56 -54.65
CA ASP A 1000 17.13 7.80 -54.06
C ASP A 1000 15.73 7.59 -53.45
N TYR A 1001 15.00 6.62 -53.93
CA TYR A 1001 13.59 6.33 -53.53
C TYR A 1001 13.47 4.95 -52.90
N CYS A 1002 12.63 4.86 -51.88
CA CYS A 1002 12.33 3.61 -51.19
C CYS A 1002 10.82 3.48 -50.95
N TYR A 1003 10.22 2.44 -51.54
CA TYR A 1003 8.77 2.15 -51.41
C TYR A 1003 8.56 0.95 -50.50
N VAL A 1004 7.87 1.13 -49.37
CA VAL A 1004 7.39 0.05 -48.51
C VAL A 1004 5.92 -0.19 -48.77
N LEU A 1005 5.61 -1.32 -49.40
CA LEU A 1005 4.26 -1.58 -49.92
C LEU A 1005 3.27 -2.14 -48.89
N ASP A 1006 3.78 -2.82 -47.88
CA ASP A 1006 3.08 -3.50 -46.82
C ASP A 1006 3.79 -3.37 -45.50
N PRO A 1007 3.57 -2.26 -44.77
CA PRO A 1007 4.22 -2.01 -43.46
C PRO A 1007 4.04 -3.17 -42.49
N TRP A 1008 5.09 -3.47 -41.72
CA TRP A 1008 5.08 -4.58 -40.77
C TRP A 1008 4.47 -4.16 -39.44
N TRP A 1009 3.93 -5.09 -38.64
CA TRP A 1009 3.44 -4.80 -37.29
C TRP A 1009 4.53 -4.39 -36.29
N ASN A 1010 5.74 -4.78 -36.55
CA ASN A 1010 6.89 -4.42 -35.77
C ASN A 1010 7.71 -3.40 -36.54
N PRO A 1011 7.70 -2.10 -36.12
CA PRO A 1011 8.46 -1.06 -36.81
C PRO A 1011 9.98 -1.32 -36.83
N ALA A 1012 10.50 -2.08 -35.87
CA ALA A 1012 11.92 -2.45 -35.84
C ALA A 1012 12.34 -3.40 -36.97
N ALA A 1013 11.37 -4.03 -37.65
CA ALA A 1013 11.63 -4.91 -38.79
C ALA A 1013 11.58 -4.19 -40.13
N GLU A 1014 11.04 -2.97 -40.19
CA GLU A 1014 11.11 -2.04 -41.35
C GLU A 1014 12.42 -1.27 -41.36
#